data_10b09303426540c31264ea649107e7ff
#
_entry.id   10b09303426540c31264ea649107e7ff
#
_cell.length_a   1.000
_cell.length_b   1.000
_cell.length_c   1.000
_cell.angle_alpha   90.00
_cell.angle_beta   90.00
_cell.angle_gamma   90.00
#
_symmetry.space_group_name_H-M   'P 1'
#
loop_
_entity.id
_entity.type
_entity.pdbx_description
1 polymer ?
#
loop_
_entity_poly.entity_id
_entity_poly.type
_entity_poly.pdbx_seq_one_letter_code
_entity_poly.pdbx_strand_id
1 'polypeptide(L)'
;MRSLKTYQLIRRRRHGYRSGGGETRRLLTGWIIIPFSLFVLALSGMMFWVGEIYSTFTADLPSIDKIGVWMDAEDGQLLEPTRFFDRSGGKLISSLENDGIYRRFLSIDPSQENHFSPQLVRAWVAMQQPDLWTSNGVRSEDYLGSQPGTIAEKLVSTLLLENESPGLRKAIRMRLLAAQITRKYGAGKVLEWYLNSVNFGHLAYGAESAAQLYFGKSASELNLMESALLVAISESPVLNPIDSPANIEDLQKTALNRLLLSGVISSDEYIQYLNTKPDFSKHQSSGDKNTTAYIDLLSDQLAKEIGRERLERGGLKVITSLDLALQDQLVCTLASQLNRISNNSSQASTTNNCLANRLLPSINISLDSQHFGISSAGVIYDPSSGEVLAMTGDMLPDGTVGSAQGHPPGSLLSPFVASAAFARGYSPSSMVWDIPGEEGTERGSKINPDGSYYGPVSLRTAIANDFIAPIMKLFEEIGGQNLQQLWAPFGLGKVSQGTPGSDLLFEGGLLTPLQVARAFGVFAAEGDIKGVVARDTDTLQPNFILALEDTNGSPIEAIPEEKSLAVLSDQLVYLINHVLSDESARRMTMGSANPMEIGRPAGGKAGQTADKNQLWSVGYTPQRVASIWVGQTNDTTNAPLDLKMATGITHALLQYATREFPAVGWKKPPDVIEVDVCDPSGELPTDNCPTIVKEVFLEGSQPTSTDPLFKRISVNRETGRLATVFTPPELIVEKVYLVVPPQYREWAKKTGFPIAPTEYDTIQVSPDNPGVIISNPAIFSYLRGKSQILGTAQIDNFNQYRLEIGQGLNPDQWVQIGGGNSPVEGGRLGEWDSEGKEGLYAIRLIVIDNDQQFDTAVIQVAVDNSPPITMIPHPQNGMVIDSGENPVVTLRAEVSDSSGINRVEWWLDNERIGVRYQEPFVYSWNVSPGDHTLVIRAFDLAGNMGESEPVKFNTR
;
A
#
# COMPACT_ATOMS: atom_id res chain seq x y z
N MET A 1 82.96 18.52 -28.39
CA MET A 1 83.56 18.42 -29.69
C MET A 1 84.48 17.13 -29.83
N ARG A 2 83.92 15.93 -29.60
CA ARG A 2 84.57 14.62 -29.83
C ARG A 2 83.76 13.54 -30.52
N SER A 3 82.49 13.88 -30.99
CA SER A 3 81.58 12.88 -31.60
C SER A 3 81.58 12.93 -33.15
N LEU A 4 82.09 13.97 -33.77
CA LEU A 4 82.04 14.14 -35.27
C LEU A 4 83.19 13.44 -36.01
N LYS A 5 84.25 13.20 -35.39
CA LYS A 5 85.42 12.53 -36.06
C LYS A 5 85.23 11.01 -36.17
N THR A 6 84.48 10.40 -35.22
CA THR A 6 84.26 8.94 -35.24
C THR A 6 83.22 8.56 -36.32
N TYR A 7 82.28 9.43 -36.60
CA TYR A 7 81.27 9.18 -37.62
C TYR A 7 81.75 9.27 -39.04
N GLN A 8 82.79 10.16 -39.29
CA GLN A 8 83.40 10.28 -40.60
C GLN A 8 84.35 9.13 -40.95
N LEU A 9 85.02 8.50 -39.97
CA LEU A 9 85.86 7.34 -40.16
C LEU A 9 85.07 6.05 -40.50
N ILE A 10 83.87 5.91 -39.95
CA ILE A 10 83.02 4.76 -40.26
C ILE A 10 82.40 4.89 -41.69
N ARG A 11 82.21 6.10 -42.18
CA ARG A 11 81.67 6.32 -43.54
C ARG A 11 82.73 6.10 -44.64
N ARG A 12 84.06 6.25 -44.35
CA ARG A 12 85.11 6.02 -45.33
C ARG A 12 85.51 4.55 -45.50
N ARG A 13 85.16 3.67 -44.57
CA ARG A 13 85.45 2.21 -44.69
C ARG A 13 84.39 1.43 -45.48
N ARG A 14 83.25 2.07 -45.84
CA ARG A 14 82.16 1.39 -46.58
C ARG A 14 82.18 1.57 -48.10
N HIS A 15 83.27 2.23 -48.66
CA HIS A 15 83.32 2.49 -50.11
C HIS A 15 84.50 1.80 -50.77
N GLY A 16 84.91 0.63 -50.39
CA GLY A 16 85.97 -0.08 -51.01
C GLY A 16 85.84 -1.59 -50.99
N TYR A 17 84.89 -2.11 -51.73
CA TYR A 17 84.91 -3.46 -52.24
C TYR A 17 83.72 -3.63 -53.21
N ARG A 18 83.95 -3.33 -54.45
CA ARG A 18 83.22 -3.85 -55.59
C ARG A 18 83.99 -4.95 -56.20
N SER A 19 83.46 -6.19 -56.16
CA SER A 19 83.63 -7.22 -57.12
C SER A 19 82.49 -8.24 -57.06
N GLY A 20 81.70 -8.29 -58.06
CA GLY A 20 81.14 -9.33 -58.83
C GLY A 20 80.52 -10.54 -58.14
N GLY A 21 79.25 -10.74 -58.42
CA GLY A 21 78.56 -12.02 -58.28
C GLY A 21 77.62 -12.19 -57.06
N GLY A 22 76.34 -11.94 -57.25
CA GLY A 22 75.34 -12.40 -56.28
C GLY A 22 74.12 -11.60 -56.13
N GLU A 23 73.58 -10.96 -57.14
CA GLU A 23 72.22 -10.29 -56.99
C GLU A 23 71.02 -11.22 -56.78
N THR A 24 71.18 -12.48 -57.18
CA THR A 24 70.09 -13.48 -57.05
C THR A 24 69.99 -14.07 -55.64
N ARG A 25 71.04 -14.04 -54.82
CA ARG A 25 70.98 -14.60 -53.46
C ARG A 25 70.37 -13.62 -52.41
N ARG A 26 70.38 -12.29 -52.65
CA ARG A 26 69.83 -11.30 -51.73
C ARG A 26 68.33 -11.14 -51.83
N LEU A 27 67.78 -11.38 -53.04
CA LEU A 27 66.35 -11.41 -53.25
C LEU A 27 65.64 -12.64 -52.57
N LEU A 28 66.31 -13.83 -52.67
CA LEU A 28 65.79 -15.05 -52.05
C LEU A 28 65.80 -15.03 -50.50
N THR A 29 66.90 -14.44 -49.90
CA THR A 29 66.95 -14.30 -48.42
C THR A 29 65.93 -13.25 -47.89
N GLY A 30 65.62 -12.15 -48.61
CA GLY A 30 64.58 -11.18 -48.26
C GLY A 30 63.20 -11.78 -48.33
N TRP A 31 62.94 -12.65 -49.30
CA TRP A 31 61.64 -13.32 -49.46
C TRP A 31 61.37 -14.37 -48.38
N ILE A 32 62.32 -14.89 -47.69
CA ILE A 32 62.13 -15.84 -46.57
C ILE A 32 62.21 -15.13 -45.21
N ILE A 33 63.06 -14.12 -45.03
CA ILE A 33 63.24 -13.43 -43.75
C ILE A 33 62.04 -12.53 -43.42
N ILE A 34 61.43 -11.83 -44.42
CA ILE A 34 60.27 -10.97 -44.18
C ILE A 34 59.04 -11.78 -43.75
N PRO A 35 58.58 -12.85 -44.42
CA PRO A 35 57.45 -13.64 -43.97
C PRO A 35 57.76 -14.38 -42.70
N PHE A 36 59.00 -14.82 -42.42
CA PHE A 36 59.34 -15.41 -41.15
C PHE A 36 59.33 -14.41 -39.99
N SER A 37 59.78 -13.17 -40.19
CA SER A 37 59.68 -12.09 -39.23
C SER A 37 58.22 -11.65 -38.97
N LEU A 38 57.42 -11.61 -40.02
CA LEU A 38 55.95 -11.36 -39.89
C LEU A 38 55.22 -12.50 -39.16
N PHE A 39 55.64 -13.75 -39.45
CA PHE A 39 55.10 -14.93 -38.75
C PHE A 39 55.50 -14.93 -37.26
N VAL A 40 56.73 -14.60 -36.91
CA VAL A 40 57.22 -14.47 -35.53
C VAL A 40 56.51 -13.29 -34.83
N LEU A 41 56.30 -12.15 -35.50
CA LEU A 41 55.55 -11.03 -34.99
C LEU A 41 54.06 -11.38 -34.80
N ALA A 42 53.45 -12.10 -35.73
CA ALA A 42 52.08 -12.59 -35.63
C ALA A 42 51.95 -13.61 -34.48
N LEU A 43 52.91 -14.52 -34.34
CA LEU A 43 52.97 -15.49 -33.24
C LEU A 43 53.19 -14.80 -31.88
N SER A 44 54.07 -13.78 -31.83
CA SER A 44 54.28 -12.97 -30.62
C SER A 44 53.03 -12.13 -30.27
N GLY A 45 52.38 -11.54 -31.26
CA GLY A 45 51.11 -10.84 -31.09
C GLY A 45 49.99 -11.76 -30.65
N MET A 46 49.93 -12.98 -31.23
CA MET A 46 48.96 -13.99 -30.83
C MET A 46 49.23 -14.50 -29.39
N MET A 47 50.51 -14.73 -29.05
CA MET A 47 50.87 -15.09 -27.66
C MET A 47 50.58 -13.98 -26.67
N PHE A 48 50.81 -12.73 -27.02
CA PHE A 48 50.44 -11.59 -26.19
C PHE A 48 48.94 -11.51 -26.00
N TRP A 49 48.21 -11.66 -27.09
CA TRP A 49 46.73 -11.63 -27.06
C TRP A 49 46.11 -12.80 -26.28
N VAL A 50 46.68 -14.01 -26.44
CA VAL A 50 46.35 -15.19 -25.64
C VAL A 50 46.71 -14.98 -24.17
N GLY A 51 47.83 -14.34 -23.88
CA GLY A 51 48.24 -13.99 -22.54
C GLY A 51 47.32 -12.98 -21.89
N GLU A 52 46.89 -11.97 -22.61
CA GLU A 52 45.92 -10.96 -22.16
C GLU A 52 44.55 -11.58 -21.91
N ILE A 53 44.04 -12.41 -22.84
CA ILE A 53 42.81 -13.18 -22.64
C ILE A 53 42.92 -14.09 -21.40
N TYR A 54 44.06 -14.83 -21.29
CA TYR A 54 44.28 -15.70 -20.14
C TYR A 54 44.29 -14.90 -18.83
N SER A 55 44.94 -13.74 -18.81
CA SER A 55 44.98 -12.87 -17.63
C SER A 55 43.58 -12.36 -17.25
N THR A 56 42.74 -11.99 -18.22
CA THR A 56 41.36 -11.56 -17.99
C THR A 56 40.45 -12.69 -17.46
N PHE A 57 40.68 -13.94 -17.88
CA PHE A 57 39.93 -15.08 -17.39
C PHE A 57 40.46 -15.62 -16.05
N THR A 58 41.75 -15.42 -15.73
CA THR A 58 42.35 -15.88 -14.48
C THR A 58 42.45 -14.79 -13.41
N ALA A 59 42.22 -13.51 -13.76
CA ALA A 59 42.07 -12.45 -12.78
C ALA A 59 40.90 -12.79 -11.87
N ASP A 60 41.06 -12.62 -10.58
CA ASP A 60 40.07 -12.87 -9.54
C ASP A 60 39.56 -14.33 -9.44
N LEU A 61 40.36 -15.32 -9.85
CA LEU A 61 39.98 -16.72 -9.62
C LEU A 61 39.92 -16.99 -8.11
N PRO A 62 38.85 -17.56 -7.62
CA PRO A 62 38.76 -17.94 -6.21
C PRO A 62 39.75 -19.05 -5.88
N SER A 63 40.32 -19.01 -4.67
CA SER A 63 41.23 -20.07 -4.23
C SER A 63 40.47 -21.40 -4.07
N ILE A 64 40.98 -22.45 -4.63
CA ILE A 64 40.47 -23.82 -4.47
C ILE A 64 40.58 -24.32 -3.02
N ASP A 65 41.47 -23.72 -2.22
CA ASP A 65 41.69 -24.09 -0.82
C ASP A 65 40.50 -23.73 0.06
N LYS A 66 39.67 -22.78 -0.38
CA LYS A 66 38.41 -22.45 0.30
C LYS A 66 37.48 -23.68 0.47
N ILE A 67 37.44 -24.56 -0.52
CA ILE A 67 36.61 -25.77 -0.45
C ILE A 67 37.11 -26.67 0.69
N GLY A 68 38.44 -26.79 0.90
CA GLY A 68 38.97 -27.57 2.04
C GLY A 68 38.56 -27.03 3.40
N VAL A 69 38.51 -25.71 3.53
CA VAL A 69 38.00 -25.06 4.77
C VAL A 69 36.50 -25.19 4.94
N TRP A 70 35.76 -24.99 3.85
CA TRP A 70 34.29 -25.10 3.89
C TRP A 70 33.78 -26.52 4.15
N MET A 71 34.57 -27.53 3.72
CA MET A 71 34.25 -28.93 3.82
C MET A 71 35.22 -29.68 4.73
N ASP A 72 35.71 -29.01 5.77
CA ASP A 72 36.47 -29.67 6.84
C ASP A 72 35.59 -30.71 7.54
N ALA A 73 36.17 -31.80 7.97
CA ALA A 73 35.45 -32.92 8.55
C ALA A 73 34.95 -32.63 10.00
N GLU A 74 35.60 -31.71 10.72
CA GLU A 74 35.29 -31.39 12.12
C GLU A 74 34.47 -30.08 12.21
N ASP A 75 34.87 -29.03 11.49
CA ASP A 75 34.32 -27.68 11.62
C ASP A 75 33.97 -27.02 10.26
N GLY A 76 33.72 -27.82 9.22
CA GLY A 76 33.40 -27.31 7.89
C GLY A 76 32.15 -26.46 7.87
N GLN A 77 32.28 -25.21 7.39
CA GLN A 77 31.18 -24.23 7.38
C GLN A 77 29.92 -24.73 6.66
N LEU A 78 30.06 -25.53 5.58
CA LEU A 78 28.94 -26.05 4.81
C LEU A 78 28.27 -27.27 5.47
N LEU A 79 28.79 -27.79 6.55
CA LEU A 79 28.14 -28.80 7.39
C LEU A 79 27.11 -28.19 8.32
N GLU A 80 27.20 -26.87 8.56
CA GLU A 80 26.23 -26.12 9.34
C GLU A 80 25.09 -25.61 8.44
N PRO A 81 23.82 -25.74 8.84
CA PRO A 81 22.71 -25.16 8.11
C PRO A 81 22.75 -23.63 8.18
N THR A 82 21.96 -22.95 7.35
CA THR A 82 21.70 -21.52 7.57
C THR A 82 20.84 -21.37 8.81
N ARG A 83 21.33 -20.56 9.76
CA ARG A 83 20.68 -20.32 11.05
C ARG A 83 20.19 -18.87 11.14
N PHE A 84 18.95 -18.71 11.59
CA PHE A 84 18.32 -17.41 11.83
C PHE A 84 18.29 -17.12 13.32
N PHE A 85 18.82 -15.96 13.67
CA PHE A 85 18.89 -15.49 15.06
C PHE A 85 18.00 -14.26 15.24
N ASP A 86 17.53 -14.06 16.47
CA ASP A 86 16.80 -12.88 16.86
C ASP A 86 17.65 -11.60 16.67
N ARG A 87 17.03 -10.44 16.83
CA ARG A 87 17.71 -9.15 16.67
C ARG A 87 18.93 -8.94 17.58
N SER A 88 19.03 -9.67 18.67
CA SER A 88 20.22 -9.63 19.54
C SER A 88 21.39 -10.45 19.01
N GLY A 89 21.15 -11.33 18.05
CA GLY A 89 22.12 -12.32 17.55
C GLY A 89 22.41 -13.46 18.53
N GLY A 90 21.68 -13.52 19.66
CA GLY A 90 21.94 -14.46 20.72
C GLY A 90 21.00 -15.68 20.79
N LYS A 91 19.77 -15.55 20.30
CA LYS A 91 18.79 -16.62 20.34
C LYS A 91 18.48 -17.15 18.97
N LEU A 92 18.61 -18.46 18.76
CA LEU A 92 18.22 -19.14 17.54
C LEU A 92 16.69 -19.11 17.40
N ILE A 93 16.20 -18.70 16.24
CA ILE A 93 14.79 -18.68 15.88
C ILE A 93 14.46 -19.94 15.07
N SER A 94 15.26 -20.21 14.03
CA SER A 94 15.03 -21.29 13.09
C SER A 94 16.33 -21.64 12.37
N SER A 95 16.36 -22.82 11.77
CA SER A 95 17.43 -23.26 10.86
C SER A 95 16.84 -23.83 9.58
N LEU A 96 17.55 -23.66 8.45
CA LEU A 96 17.16 -24.28 7.18
C LEU A 96 17.70 -25.72 7.12
N GLU A 97 17.06 -26.59 7.86
CA GLU A 97 17.31 -28.02 7.88
C GLU A 97 16.02 -28.80 8.17
N ASN A 98 16.02 -30.09 7.87
CA ASN A 98 14.93 -30.96 8.27
C ASN A 98 15.11 -31.41 9.73
N ASP A 99 14.04 -31.42 10.50
CA ASP A 99 14.07 -31.76 11.92
C ASP A 99 14.67 -33.17 12.14
N GLY A 100 15.69 -33.26 12.99
CA GLY A 100 16.36 -34.51 13.32
C GLY A 100 17.29 -35.05 12.22
N ILE A 101 17.49 -34.33 11.12
CA ILE A 101 18.39 -34.67 10.03
C ILE A 101 19.62 -33.76 10.10
N TYR A 102 20.76 -34.34 10.44
CA TYR A 102 22.00 -33.55 10.59
C TYR A 102 22.94 -33.80 9.41
N ARG A 103 23.61 -32.75 8.97
CA ARG A 103 24.69 -32.84 8.04
C ARG A 103 25.91 -33.40 8.76
N ARG A 104 26.48 -34.47 8.22
CA ARG A 104 27.69 -35.10 8.72
C ARG A 104 28.63 -35.33 7.56
N PHE A 105 29.92 -35.05 7.76
CA PHE A 105 30.96 -35.42 6.83
C PHE A 105 31.22 -36.90 6.83
N LEU A 106 31.17 -37.53 5.68
CA LEU A 106 31.55 -38.92 5.48
C LEU A 106 32.71 -39.03 4.50
N SER A 107 33.63 -39.96 4.76
CA SER A 107 34.75 -40.26 3.90
C SER A 107 34.38 -41.30 2.84
N ILE A 108 35.02 -41.25 1.69
CA ILE A 108 34.91 -42.34 0.70
C ILE A 108 35.82 -43.55 1.08
N ASP A 109 36.70 -43.44 2.07
CA ASP A 109 37.55 -44.48 2.55
C ASP A 109 36.77 -45.39 3.53
N PRO A 110 36.48 -46.67 3.19
CA PRO A 110 35.75 -47.57 4.03
C PRO A 110 36.47 -47.95 5.36
N SER A 111 37.73 -47.59 5.51
CA SER A 111 38.49 -47.80 6.76
C SER A 111 38.18 -46.77 7.83
N GLN A 112 37.57 -45.65 7.50
CA GLN A 112 37.16 -44.61 8.41
C GLN A 112 35.83 -45.02 9.09
N GLU A 113 35.66 -44.58 10.35
CA GLU A 113 34.42 -44.85 11.11
C GLU A 113 33.20 -44.22 10.40
N ASN A 114 33.28 -42.97 9.93
CA ASN A 114 32.27 -42.29 9.20
C ASN A 114 32.58 -42.37 7.68
N HIS A 115 31.98 -43.35 6.98
CA HIS A 115 32.24 -43.55 5.54
C HIS A 115 30.96 -43.71 4.74
N PHE A 116 31.03 -43.42 3.46
CA PHE A 116 29.95 -43.72 2.53
C PHE A 116 29.91 -45.24 2.21
N SER A 117 28.70 -45.75 1.96
CA SER A 117 28.56 -47.12 1.42
C SER A 117 29.44 -47.29 0.16
N PRO A 118 30.27 -48.35 0.08
CA PRO A 118 30.97 -48.66 -1.18
C PRO A 118 30.04 -48.79 -2.39
N GLN A 119 28.77 -49.15 -2.18
CA GLN A 119 27.76 -49.23 -3.21
C GLN A 119 27.39 -47.84 -3.73
N LEU A 120 27.30 -46.82 -2.87
CA LEU A 120 27.06 -45.44 -3.26
C LEU A 120 28.20 -44.93 -4.15
N VAL A 121 29.44 -45.08 -3.72
CA VAL A 121 30.60 -44.65 -4.49
C VAL A 121 30.63 -45.37 -5.85
N ARG A 122 30.34 -46.65 -5.88
CA ARG A 122 30.28 -47.47 -7.11
C ARG A 122 29.17 -46.99 -8.05
N ALA A 123 27.98 -46.79 -7.54
CA ALA A 123 26.85 -46.27 -8.31
C ALA A 123 27.16 -44.85 -8.87
N TRP A 124 27.75 -44.00 -8.06
CA TRP A 124 28.11 -42.63 -8.46
C TRP A 124 29.10 -42.59 -9.62
N VAL A 125 30.18 -43.33 -9.45
CA VAL A 125 31.23 -43.38 -10.49
C VAL A 125 30.66 -43.99 -11.78
N ALA A 126 29.93 -45.11 -11.69
CA ALA A 126 29.38 -45.78 -12.85
C ALA A 126 28.33 -44.95 -13.63
N MET A 127 27.52 -44.17 -12.93
CA MET A 127 26.41 -43.42 -13.56
C MET A 127 26.82 -42.02 -13.98
N GLN A 128 27.72 -41.36 -13.24
CA GLN A 128 28.06 -39.95 -13.46
C GLN A 128 29.37 -39.77 -14.20
N GLN A 129 30.42 -40.48 -13.81
CA GLN A 129 31.77 -40.33 -14.39
C GLN A 129 32.56 -41.62 -14.29
N PRO A 130 32.43 -42.56 -15.26
CA PRO A 130 33.13 -43.83 -15.25
C PRO A 130 34.66 -43.73 -15.29
N ASP A 131 35.18 -42.67 -15.89
CA ASP A 131 36.61 -42.35 -16.01
C ASP A 131 37.19 -41.52 -14.85
N LEU A 132 36.42 -41.36 -13.74
CA LEU A 132 36.81 -40.51 -12.61
C LEU A 132 38.23 -40.69 -12.13
N TRP A 133 38.66 -41.92 -11.94
CA TRP A 133 39.96 -42.26 -11.34
C TRP A 133 41.14 -41.98 -12.27
N THR A 134 40.93 -41.84 -13.56
CA THR A 134 41.93 -41.53 -14.57
C THR A 134 41.81 -40.13 -15.18
N SER A 135 40.72 -39.43 -14.82
CA SER A 135 40.43 -38.10 -15.33
C SER A 135 41.30 -37.02 -14.66
N ASN A 136 41.67 -36.02 -15.43
CA ASN A 136 42.32 -34.81 -14.93
C ASN A 136 41.31 -33.77 -14.37
N GLY A 137 40.05 -34.16 -14.16
CA GLY A 137 38.99 -33.27 -13.69
C GLY A 137 38.26 -32.52 -14.80
N VAL A 138 38.68 -32.66 -16.05
CA VAL A 138 38.06 -32.02 -17.22
C VAL A 138 37.88 -33.05 -18.33
N ARG A 139 36.74 -33.07 -18.99
CA ARG A 139 36.47 -33.94 -20.13
C ARG A 139 36.88 -33.21 -21.43
N SER A 140 37.70 -33.85 -22.26
CA SER A 140 38.26 -33.24 -23.49
C SER A 140 37.21 -32.96 -24.58
N GLU A 141 36.10 -33.64 -24.56
CA GLU A 141 35.01 -33.52 -25.56
C GLU A 141 34.14 -32.29 -25.38
N ASP A 142 34.17 -31.65 -24.20
CA ASP A 142 33.26 -30.58 -23.82
C ASP A 142 33.92 -29.19 -23.68
N TYR A 143 35.08 -28.96 -24.31
CA TYR A 143 35.83 -27.71 -24.12
C TYR A 143 35.07 -26.41 -24.43
N LEU A 144 33.96 -26.47 -25.17
CA LEU A 144 33.13 -25.31 -25.50
C LEU A 144 31.70 -25.36 -24.82
N GLY A 145 31.36 -26.45 -24.15
CA GLY A 145 30.10 -26.58 -23.44
C GLY A 145 30.03 -25.68 -22.22
N SER A 146 28.86 -25.08 -21.94
CA SER A 146 28.64 -24.20 -20.78
C SER A 146 28.22 -24.98 -19.51
N GLN A 147 27.84 -26.24 -19.66
CA GLN A 147 27.41 -27.11 -18.56
C GLN A 147 28.54 -27.94 -17.96
N PRO A 148 28.57 -28.18 -16.63
CA PRO A 148 29.58 -29.01 -16.00
C PRO A 148 29.44 -30.48 -16.42
N GLY A 149 30.49 -31.07 -16.99
CA GLY A 149 30.51 -32.45 -17.45
C GLY A 149 31.16 -33.44 -16.48
N THR A 150 31.99 -32.99 -15.56
CA THR A 150 32.68 -33.83 -14.58
C THR A 150 32.26 -33.47 -13.15
N ILE A 151 32.51 -34.39 -12.21
CA ILE A 151 32.27 -34.16 -10.76
C ILE A 151 33.07 -32.96 -10.24
N ALA A 152 34.29 -32.79 -10.68
CA ALA A 152 35.12 -31.65 -10.33
C ALA A 152 34.56 -30.32 -10.86
N GLU A 153 34.08 -30.32 -12.12
CA GLU A 153 33.39 -29.14 -12.68
C GLU A 153 32.09 -28.81 -11.96
N LYS A 154 31.28 -29.81 -11.61
CA LYS A 154 30.08 -29.63 -10.81
C LYS A 154 30.39 -29.01 -9.44
N LEU A 155 31.34 -29.57 -8.71
CA LEU A 155 31.77 -29.08 -7.40
C LEU A 155 32.23 -27.61 -7.45
N VAL A 156 33.13 -27.30 -8.41
CA VAL A 156 33.66 -25.93 -8.59
C VAL A 156 32.58 -24.96 -9.03
N SER A 157 31.71 -25.36 -9.99
CA SER A 157 30.63 -24.52 -10.47
C SER A 157 29.66 -24.14 -9.35
N THR A 158 29.35 -25.09 -8.46
CA THR A 158 28.39 -24.91 -7.35
C THR A 158 29.00 -24.16 -6.18
N LEU A 159 30.24 -24.45 -5.80
CA LEU A 159 30.82 -23.85 -4.57
C LEU A 159 31.63 -22.57 -4.83
N LEU A 160 32.40 -22.49 -5.94
CA LEU A 160 33.31 -21.37 -6.17
C LEU A 160 32.81 -20.34 -7.20
N LEU A 161 31.96 -20.76 -8.16
CA LEU A 161 31.51 -19.92 -9.27
C LEU A 161 29.98 -19.74 -9.31
N GLU A 162 29.31 -19.92 -8.20
CA GLU A 162 27.85 -19.83 -8.10
C GLU A 162 27.32 -18.47 -8.59
N ASN A 163 27.94 -17.37 -8.15
CA ASN A 163 27.52 -16.01 -8.47
C ASN A 163 27.94 -15.55 -9.87
N GLU A 164 28.65 -16.39 -10.66
CA GLU A 164 29.00 -16.03 -12.01
C GLU A 164 27.88 -16.34 -13.00
N SER A 165 27.56 -15.36 -13.84
CA SER A 165 26.58 -15.52 -14.91
C SER A 165 26.97 -16.65 -15.88
N PRO A 166 26.03 -17.48 -16.34
CA PRO A 166 26.29 -18.52 -17.34
C PRO A 166 26.92 -17.90 -18.60
N GLY A 167 28.05 -18.48 -19.09
CA GLY A 167 28.70 -18.01 -20.25
C GLY A 167 30.13 -18.59 -20.44
N LEU A 168 30.81 -18.20 -21.49
CA LEU A 168 32.11 -18.68 -21.84
C LEU A 168 33.17 -18.44 -20.73
N ARG A 169 33.07 -17.29 -20.06
CA ARG A 169 33.96 -16.96 -18.93
C ARG A 169 33.81 -17.97 -17.80
N LYS A 170 32.61 -18.22 -17.32
CA LYS A 170 32.31 -19.21 -16.27
C LYS A 170 32.77 -20.60 -16.70
N ALA A 171 32.51 -21.00 -17.95
CA ALA A 171 32.92 -22.30 -18.48
C ALA A 171 34.45 -22.49 -18.47
N ILE A 172 35.25 -21.50 -18.88
CA ILE A 172 36.72 -21.59 -18.86
C ILE A 172 37.25 -21.61 -17.42
N ARG A 173 36.76 -20.73 -16.55
CA ARG A 173 37.16 -20.66 -15.13
C ARG A 173 36.83 -21.96 -14.39
N MET A 174 35.65 -22.51 -14.62
CA MET A 174 35.20 -23.78 -14.05
C MET A 174 36.20 -24.91 -14.40
N ARG A 175 36.60 -25.05 -15.67
CA ARG A 175 37.54 -26.07 -16.09
C ARG A 175 38.95 -25.87 -15.54
N LEU A 176 39.41 -24.62 -15.49
CA LEU A 176 40.71 -24.31 -14.88
C LEU A 176 40.73 -24.69 -13.39
N LEU A 177 39.72 -24.34 -12.66
CA LEU A 177 39.61 -24.67 -11.23
C LEU A 177 39.39 -26.18 -11.03
N ALA A 178 38.56 -26.84 -11.87
CA ALA A 178 38.37 -28.29 -11.82
C ALA A 178 39.66 -29.08 -12.06
N ALA A 179 40.48 -28.66 -13.02
CA ALA A 179 41.78 -29.26 -13.24
C ALA A 179 42.77 -28.98 -12.07
N GLN A 180 42.74 -27.77 -11.52
CA GLN A 180 43.58 -27.41 -10.37
C GLN A 180 43.22 -28.22 -9.13
N ILE A 181 41.95 -28.35 -8.80
CA ILE A 181 41.47 -29.06 -7.59
C ILE A 181 41.77 -30.56 -7.70
N THR A 182 41.50 -31.16 -8.87
CA THR A 182 41.73 -32.57 -9.11
C THR A 182 43.25 -32.89 -9.05
N ARG A 183 44.09 -32.00 -9.62
CA ARG A 183 45.55 -32.16 -9.55
C ARG A 183 46.11 -32.03 -8.15
N LYS A 184 45.55 -31.10 -7.32
CA LYS A 184 46.07 -30.81 -5.98
C LYS A 184 45.59 -31.83 -4.94
N TYR A 185 44.33 -32.22 -4.98
CA TYR A 185 43.70 -33.02 -3.93
C TYR A 185 43.38 -34.47 -4.38
N GLY A 186 43.45 -34.76 -5.68
CA GLY A 186 43.07 -36.05 -6.23
C GLY A 186 41.59 -36.27 -6.46
N ALA A 187 41.23 -37.15 -7.37
CA ALA A 187 39.84 -37.44 -7.74
C ALA A 187 39.00 -37.99 -6.57
N GLY A 188 39.59 -38.75 -5.68
CA GLY A 188 38.94 -39.27 -4.47
C GLY A 188 38.48 -38.18 -3.54
N LYS A 189 39.32 -37.21 -3.20
CA LYS A 189 38.94 -36.10 -2.32
C LYS A 189 37.90 -35.16 -2.95
N VAL A 190 37.99 -34.97 -4.27
CA VAL A 190 36.97 -34.22 -5.04
C VAL A 190 35.60 -34.89 -4.99
N LEU A 191 35.55 -36.24 -5.18
CA LEU A 191 34.29 -36.99 -5.03
C LEU A 191 33.75 -36.93 -3.61
N GLU A 192 34.63 -37.06 -2.61
CA GLU A 192 34.25 -36.98 -1.20
C GLU A 192 33.59 -35.63 -0.86
N TRP A 193 34.20 -34.50 -1.26
CA TRP A 193 33.64 -33.18 -1.08
C TRP A 193 32.31 -33.00 -1.84
N TYR A 194 32.22 -33.54 -3.07
CA TYR A 194 31.01 -33.47 -3.85
C TYR A 194 29.86 -34.23 -3.21
N LEU A 195 30.10 -35.47 -2.73
CA LEU A 195 29.09 -36.27 -2.05
C LEU A 195 28.58 -35.66 -0.74
N ASN A 196 29.42 -34.88 -0.05
CA ASN A 196 29.06 -34.16 1.16
C ASN A 196 28.39 -32.81 0.92
N SER A 197 28.36 -32.29 -0.35
CA SER A 197 27.84 -30.95 -0.65
C SER A 197 26.73 -30.92 -1.69
N VAL A 198 26.49 -32.01 -2.45
CA VAL A 198 25.52 -32.05 -3.51
C VAL A 198 24.09 -31.90 -2.99
N ASN A 199 23.26 -31.18 -3.74
CA ASN A 199 21.85 -30.95 -3.44
C ASN A 199 20.97 -32.14 -3.91
N PHE A 200 20.14 -32.66 -3.03
CA PHE A 200 19.15 -33.71 -3.31
C PHE A 200 17.70 -33.22 -3.27
N GLY A 201 17.48 -31.92 -3.09
CA GLY A 201 16.14 -31.35 -2.90
C GLY A 201 15.68 -31.39 -1.43
N HIS A 202 14.58 -30.73 -1.14
CA HIS A 202 13.95 -30.66 0.17
C HIS A 202 14.96 -30.39 1.33
N LEU A 203 15.86 -29.42 1.14
CA LEU A 203 16.95 -29.03 2.07
C LEU A 203 17.98 -30.10 2.38
N ALA A 204 17.97 -31.24 1.68
CA ALA A 204 18.94 -32.31 1.83
C ALA A 204 20.23 -31.99 1.06
N TYR A 205 21.21 -31.44 1.72
CA TYR A 205 22.57 -31.20 1.19
C TYR A 205 23.55 -32.25 1.75
N GLY A 206 24.23 -32.96 0.84
CA GLY A 206 25.08 -34.11 1.14
C GLY A 206 24.33 -35.42 1.18
N ALA A 207 24.97 -36.50 0.75
CA ALA A 207 24.36 -37.83 0.62
C ALA A 207 23.92 -38.43 1.98
N GLU A 208 24.56 -38.03 3.09
CA GLU A 208 24.15 -38.45 4.44
C GLU A 208 22.78 -37.86 4.79
N SER A 209 22.59 -36.56 4.65
CA SER A 209 21.28 -35.90 4.90
C SER A 209 20.19 -36.50 4.03
N ALA A 210 20.47 -36.74 2.75
CA ALA A 210 19.52 -37.33 1.83
C ALA A 210 19.16 -38.78 2.18
N ALA A 211 20.14 -39.60 2.61
CA ALA A 211 19.90 -40.96 3.04
C ALA A 211 19.05 -41.03 4.31
N GLN A 212 19.33 -40.17 5.29
CA GLN A 212 18.52 -40.07 6.50
C GLN A 212 17.10 -39.59 6.19
N LEU A 213 16.95 -38.55 5.34
CA LEU A 213 15.66 -37.96 5.02
C LEU A 213 14.78 -38.94 4.24
N TYR A 214 15.33 -39.54 3.18
CA TYR A 214 14.52 -40.35 2.25
C TYR A 214 14.39 -41.79 2.68
N PHE A 215 15.43 -42.37 3.30
CA PHE A 215 15.44 -43.82 3.65
C PHE A 215 15.50 -44.06 5.17
N GLY A 216 15.64 -43.06 6.01
CA GLY A 216 15.67 -43.17 7.46
C GLY A 216 16.92 -43.88 7.98
N LYS A 217 18.05 -43.89 7.21
CA LYS A 217 19.30 -44.57 7.59
C LYS A 217 20.52 -43.78 7.10
N SER A 218 21.70 -44.14 7.64
CA SER A 218 22.95 -43.51 7.22
C SER A 218 23.32 -43.86 5.76
N ALA A 219 24.00 -42.93 5.09
CA ALA A 219 24.54 -43.22 3.74
C ALA A 219 25.56 -44.34 3.72
N SER A 220 26.13 -44.74 4.86
CA SER A 220 27.00 -45.93 5.00
C SER A 220 26.23 -47.25 4.81
N GLU A 221 24.92 -47.27 5.05
CA GLU A 221 24.05 -48.43 5.04
C GLU A 221 23.25 -48.59 3.74
N LEU A 222 23.43 -47.66 2.80
CA LEU A 222 22.70 -47.67 1.52
C LEU A 222 23.07 -48.89 0.68
N ASN A 223 22.04 -49.58 0.18
CA ASN A 223 22.21 -50.64 -0.82
C ASN A 223 22.40 -50.04 -2.24
N LEU A 224 22.68 -50.86 -3.22
CA LEU A 224 22.97 -50.38 -4.58
C LEU A 224 21.78 -49.68 -5.27
N MET A 225 20.56 -50.17 -5.04
CA MET A 225 19.34 -49.58 -5.61
C MET A 225 19.09 -48.21 -5.04
N GLU A 226 19.12 -48.07 -3.71
CA GLU A 226 18.96 -46.79 -3.01
C GLU A 226 20.06 -45.78 -3.39
N SER A 227 21.30 -46.30 -3.52
CA SER A 227 22.44 -45.54 -3.99
C SER A 227 22.21 -44.97 -5.40
N ALA A 228 21.75 -45.84 -6.34
CA ALA A 228 21.45 -45.38 -7.69
C ALA A 228 20.30 -44.40 -7.77
N LEU A 229 19.29 -44.55 -6.91
CA LEU A 229 18.18 -43.60 -6.81
C LEU A 229 18.65 -42.23 -6.31
N LEU A 230 19.55 -42.18 -5.30
CA LEU A 230 20.16 -40.92 -4.85
C LEU A 230 20.97 -40.24 -5.96
N VAL A 231 21.75 -41.02 -6.74
CA VAL A 231 22.45 -40.47 -7.90
C VAL A 231 21.48 -39.79 -8.87
N ALA A 232 20.37 -40.44 -9.17
CA ALA A 232 19.36 -39.91 -10.09
C ALA A 232 18.64 -38.67 -9.51
N ILE A 233 18.34 -38.65 -8.20
CA ILE A 233 17.75 -37.47 -7.51
C ILE A 233 18.72 -36.30 -7.58
N SER A 234 20.04 -36.52 -7.40
CA SER A 234 21.02 -35.42 -7.48
C SER A 234 21.10 -34.71 -8.83
N GLU A 235 20.68 -35.37 -9.92
CA GLU A 235 20.58 -34.75 -11.24
C GLU A 235 19.32 -33.90 -11.42
N SER A 236 18.27 -34.21 -10.68
CA SER A 236 16.98 -33.51 -10.72
C SER A 236 16.37 -33.45 -9.31
N PRO A 237 16.88 -32.58 -8.43
CA PRO A 237 16.51 -32.54 -7.02
C PRO A 237 15.01 -32.32 -6.74
N VAL A 238 14.25 -31.79 -7.70
CA VAL A 238 12.79 -31.63 -7.62
C VAL A 238 12.07 -32.98 -7.69
N LEU A 239 12.70 -34.01 -8.28
CA LEU A 239 12.13 -35.34 -8.41
C LEU A 239 12.48 -36.23 -7.19
N ASN A 240 12.42 -35.68 -5.99
CA ASN A 240 12.65 -36.44 -4.76
C ASN A 240 11.36 -37.10 -4.24
N PRO A 241 11.45 -38.09 -3.32
CA PRO A 241 10.29 -38.83 -2.81
C PRO A 241 9.24 -38.00 -2.08
N ILE A 242 9.61 -36.84 -1.54
CA ILE A 242 8.71 -35.97 -0.76
C ILE A 242 7.94 -35.04 -1.69
N ASP A 243 8.65 -34.34 -2.59
CA ASP A 243 8.04 -33.31 -3.45
C ASP A 243 7.36 -33.93 -4.69
N SER A 244 7.84 -35.08 -5.16
CA SER A 244 7.37 -35.72 -6.40
C SER A 244 7.19 -37.24 -6.26
N PRO A 245 6.39 -37.73 -5.31
CA PRO A 245 6.28 -39.18 -5.03
C PRO A 245 5.77 -40.00 -6.24
N ALA A 246 4.96 -39.41 -7.11
CA ALA A 246 4.44 -40.05 -8.31
C ALA A 246 5.50 -40.37 -9.37
N ASN A 247 6.63 -39.69 -9.39
CA ASN A 247 7.67 -39.82 -10.41
C ASN A 247 8.81 -40.76 -9.99
N ILE A 248 8.80 -41.27 -8.77
CA ILE A 248 9.90 -42.03 -8.19
C ILE A 248 10.09 -43.38 -8.86
N GLU A 249 9.01 -44.07 -9.25
CA GLU A 249 9.09 -45.36 -9.96
C GLU A 249 9.80 -45.22 -11.33
N ASP A 250 9.51 -44.14 -12.07
CA ASP A 250 10.18 -43.85 -13.33
C ASP A 250 11.64 -43.45 -13.14
N LEU A 251 11.95 -42.70 -12.08
CA LEU A 251 13.29 -42.33 -11.73
C LEU A 251 14.13 -43.54 -11.33
N GLN A 252 13.57 -44.47 -10.53
CA GLN A 252 14.18 -45.72 -10.15
C GLN A 252 14.51 -46.56 -11.40
N LYS A 253 13.56 -46.72 -12.32
CA LYS A 253 13.75 -47.42 -13.56
C LYS A 253 14.85 -46.86 -14.41
N THR A 254 14.93 -45.53 -14.50
CA THR A 254 15.99 -44.81 -15.23
C THR A 254 17.38 -45.08 -14.59
N ALA A 255 17.47 -45.00 -13.26
CA ALA A 255 18.69 -45.27 -12.53
C ALA A 255 19.19 -46.69 -12.70
N LEU A 256 18.28 -47.69 -12.57
CA LEU A 256 18.61 -49.10 -12.76
C LEU A 256 19.04 -49.41 -14.19
N ASN A 257 18.40 -48.80 -15.20
CA ASN A 257 18.83 -48.92 -16.59
C ASN A 257 20.29 -48.43 -16.81
N ARG A 258 20.69 -47.33 -16.18
CA ARG A 258 22.07 -46.83 -16.26
C ARG A 258 23.07 -47.77 -15.60
N LEU A 259 22.71 -48.40 -14.46
CA LEU A 259 23.55 -49.40 -13.82
C LEU A 259 23.70 -50.64 -14.68
N LEU A 260 22.62 -51.12 -15.37
CA LEU A 260 22.66 -52.24 -16.31
C LEU A 260 23.57 -51.90 -17.51
N LEU A 261 23.41 -50.72 -18.11
CA LEU A 261 24.23 -50.28 -19.26
C LEU A 261 25.70 -50.11 -18.90
N SER A 262 26.02 -49.71 -17.67
CA SER A 262 27.39 -49.61 -17.18
C SER A 262 28.00 -50.94 -16.75
N GLY A 263 27.22 -52.04 -16.79
CA GLY A 263 27.68 -53.38 -16.38
C GLY A 263 27.87 -53.55 -14.87
N VAL A 264 27.32 -52.64 -14.04
CA VAL A 264 27.38 -52.74 -12.59
C VAL A 264 26.43 -53.78 -12.05
N ILE A 265 25.30 -53.98 -12.70
CA ILE A 265 24.31 -55.02 -12.41
C ILE A 265 24.04 -55.89 -13.63
N SER A 266 23.68 -57.14 -13.37
CA SER A 266 23.23 -58.08 -14.39
C SER A 266 21.75 -57.87 -14.74
N SER A 267 21.29 -58.51 -15.85
CA SER A 267 19.88 -58.46 -16.24
C SER A 267 18.93 -59.06 -15.17
N ASP A 268 19.40 -60.09 -14.46
CA ASP A 268 18.60 -60.72 -13.38
C ASP A 268 18.49 -59.80 -12.17
N GLU A 269 19.56 -59.15 -11.77
CA GLU A 269 19.55 -58.18 -10.70
C GLU A 269 18.69 -56.94 -11.06
N TYR A 270 18.73 -56.51 -12.32
CA TYR A 270 17.86 -55.43 -12.79
C TYR A 270 16.39 -55.77 -12.59
N ILE A 271 15.95 -56.99 -13.00
CA ILE A 271 14.56 -57.44 -12.81
C ILE A 271 14.21 -57.55 -11.33
N GLN A 272 15.14 -58.03 -10.49
CA GLN A 272 14.94 -58.12 -9.06
C GLN A 272 14.73 -56.76 -8.44
N TYR A 273 15.61 -55.80 -8.73
CA TYR A 273 15.50 -54.44 -8.19
C TYR A 273 14.29 -53.67 -8.72
N LEU A 274 13.87 -53.88 -9.97
CA LEU A 274 12.69 -53.27 -10.54
C LEU A 274 11.40 -53.70 -9.79
N ASN A 275 11.35 -54.91 -9.30
CA ASN A 275 10.22 -55.45 -8.54
C ASN A 275 10.30 -55.11 -7.03
N THR A 276 11.38 -54.52 -6.58
CA THR A 276 11.59 -54.11 -5.18
C THR A 276 11.23 -52.65 -5.03
N LYS A 277 10.22 -52.33 -4.22
CA LYS A 277 9.90 -50.94 -3.90
C LYS A 277 10.86 -50.42 -2.83
N PRO A 278 11.42 -49.21 -3.02
CA PRO A 278 12.19 -48.54 -1.95
C PRO A 278 11.29 -48.27 -0.75
N ASP A 279 11.82 -48.47 0.44
CA ASP A 279 11.15 -48.10 1.68
C ASP A 279 11.54 -46.65 2.02
N PHE A 280 10.58 -45.73 1.96
CA PHE A 280 10.80 -44.33 2.24
C PHE A 280 10.38 -43.98 3.64
N SER A 281 11.21 -43.16 4.31
CA SER A 281 10.95 -42.60 5.62
C SER A 281 9.73 -41.68 5.59
N LYS A 282 8.88 -41.78 6.62
CA LYS A 282 7.78 -40.85 6.86
C LYS A 282 8.27 -39.76 7.79
N HIS A 283 8.97 -38.78 7.25
CA HIS A 283 9.45 -37.64 8.01
C HIS A 283 8.33 -36.62 8.15
N GLN A 284 8.07 -36.12 9.38
CA GLN A 284 7.13 -35.03 9.64
C GLN A 284 7.95 -33.86 10.16
N SER A 285 7.85 -32.70 9.50
CA SER A 285 8.44 -31.45 9.99
C SER A 285 7.70 -31.03 11.26
N SER A 286 8.45 -30.76 12.31
CA SER A 286 7.95 -30.28 13.62
C SER A 286 8.35 -28.83 13.92
N GLY A 287 8.88 -28.08 12.94
CA GLY A 287 9.40 -26.73 13.10
C GLY A 287 8.49 -25.81 13.92
N ASP A 288 9.06 -24.82 14.60
CA ASP A 288 8.30 -23.83 15.37
C ASP A 288 7.35 -23.05 14.45
N LYS A 289 6.07 -23.38 14.55
CA LYS A 289 5.01 -22.81 13.70
C LYS A 289 4.81 -21.31 13.92
N ASN A 290 5.28 -20.77 15.07
CA ASN A 290 5.03 -19.38 15.46
C ASN A 290 5.83 -18.36 14.64
N THR A 291 6.94 -18.75 14.06
CA THR A 291 7.83 -17.89 13.28
C THR A 291 7.84 -18.22 11.79
N THR A 292 7.13 -19.25 11.35
CA THR A 292 7.16 -19.74 9.96
C THR A 292 6.88 -18.63 8.94
N ALA A 293 5.81 -17.86 9.10
CA ALA A 293 5.45 -16.80 8.17
C ALA A 293 6.52 -15.69 8.06
N TYR A 294 7.21 -15.40 9.16
CA TYR A 294 8.32 -14.46 9.18
C TYR A 294 9.54 -15.02 8.45
N ILE A 295 9.90 -16.27 8.74
CA ILE A 295 11.05 -16.96 8.13
C ILE A 295 10.86 -17.16 6.63
N ASP A 296 9.65 -17.45 6.16
CA ASP A 296 9.33 -17.60 4.75
C ASP A 296 9.59 -16.28 3.98
N LEU A 297 9.09 -15.14 4.48
CA LEU A 297 9.30 -13.85 3.85
C LEU A 297 10.76 -13.38 3.91
N LEU A 298 11.42 -13.60 5.05
CA LEU A 298 12.86 -13.36 5.22
C LEU A 298 13.66 -14.18 4.22
N SER A 299 13.37 -15.49 4.11
CA SER A 299 14.06 -16.40 3.20
C SER A 299 13.86 -16.00 1.74
N ASP A 300 12.66 -15.55 1.37
CA ASP A 300 12.36 -15.04 0.04
C ASP A 300 13.10 -13.72 -0.25
N GLN A 301 13.21 -12.83 0.73
CA GLN A 301 14.02 -11.62 0.60
C GLN A 301 15.49 -11.96 0.42
N LEU A 302 16.04 -12.81 1.29
CA LEU A 302 17.44 -13.19 1.26
C LEU A 302 17.80 -13.99 0.00
N ALA A 303 16.89 -14.85 -0.47
CA ALA A 303 17.08 -15.60 -1.72
C ALA A 303 17.18 -14.70 -2.96
N LYS A 304 16.56 -13.53 -2.97
CA LYS A 304 16.70 -12.52 -4.04
C LYS A 304 18.08 -11.85 -4.01
N GLU A 305 18.64 -11.68 -2.81
CA GLU A 305 19.96 -11.01 -2.63
C GLU A 305 21.14 -11.93 -2.91
N ILE A 306 21.12 -13.16 -2.39
CA ILE A 306 22.25 -14.09 -2.46
C ILE A 306 21.99 -15.36 -3.28
N GLY A 307 20.77 -15.57 -3.76
CA GLY A 307 20.34 -16.79 -4.46
C GLY A 307 19.81 -17.86 -3.49
N ARG A 308 18.76 -18.59 -3.91
CA ARG A 308 18.11 -19.64 -3.09
C ARG A 308 19.06 -20.78 -2.77
N GLU A 309 19.83 -21.23 -3.75
CA GLU A 309 20.80 -22.33 -3.55
C GLU A 309 21.87 -21.97 -2.51
N ARG A 310 22.36 -20.71 -2.53
CA ARG A 310 23.34 -20.25 -1.54
C ARG A 310 22.76 -20.22 -0.13
N LEU A 311 21.52 -19.76 0.00
CA LEU A 311 20.81 -19.69 1.26
C LEU A 311 20.58 -21.10 1.86
N GLU A 312 20.10 -22.03 1.05
CA GLU A 312 19.76 -23.38 1.49
C GLU A 312 20.99 -24.26 1.73
N ARG A 313 22.09 -23.97 1.04
CA ARG A 313 23.35 -24.73 1.20
C ARG A 313 23.92 -24.67 2.61
N GLY A 314 23.68 -23.57 3.32
CA GLY A 314 24.12 -23.44 4.70
C GLY A 314 25.41 -22.61 4.88
N GLY A 315 25.96 -22.68 6.08
CA GLY A 315 27.13 -21.90 6.46
C GLY A 315 26.88 -20.42 6.64
N LEU A 316 25.62 -20.03 6.92
CA LEU A 316 25.22 -18.65 7.13
C LEU A 316 24.59 -18.46 8.51
N LYS A 317 24.97 -17.36 9.14
CA LYS A 317 24.35 -16.83 10.33
C LYS A 317 23.63 -15.53 9.95
N VAL A 318 22.31 -15.55 10.05
CA VAL A 318 21.44 -14.41 9.72
C VAL A 318 20.93 -13.81 11.00
N ILE A 319 21.29 -12.56 11.28
CA ILE A 319 20.71 -11.79 12.38
C ILE A 319 19.53 -11.04 11.83
N THR A 320 18.36 -11.35 12.37
CA THR A 320 17.08 -10.83 11.86
C THR A 320 16.62 -9.61 12.65
N SER A 321 15.63 -8.88 12.13
CA SER A 321 14.97 -7.79 12.86
C SER A 321 13.96 -8.30 13.90
N LEU A 322 13.69 -9.61 13.97
CA LEU A 322 12.69 -10.19 14.87
C LEU A 322 13.04 -9.98 16.33
N ASP A 323 12.10 -9.40 17.07
CA ASP A 323 12.13 -9.33 18.53
C ASP A 323 11.31 -10.48 19.10
N LEU A 324 11.98 -11.49 19.63
CA LEU A 324 11.32 -12.69 20.18
C LEU A 324 10.35 -12.37 21.32
N ALA A 325 10.65 -11.34 22.11
CA ALA A 325 9.75 -10.95 23.21
C ALA A 325 8.44 -10.36 22.64
N LEU A 326 8.52 -9.54 21.61
CA LEU A 326 7.35 -9.02 20.91
C LEU A 326 6.62 -10.13 20.13
N GLN A 327 7.33 -11.07 19.53
CA GLN A 327 6.76 -12.22 18.83
C GLN A 327 5.93 -13.08 19.79
N ASP A 328 6.46 -13.41 20.95
CA ASP A 328 5.76 -14.18 21.98
C ASP A 328 4.48 -13.46 22.45
N GLN A 329 4.56 -12.13 22.64
CA GLN A 329 3.39 -11.34 23.04
C GLN A 329 2.35 -11.28 21.91
N LEU A 330 2.76 -11.13 20.65
CA LEU A 330 1.85 -11.16 19.52
C LEU A 330 1.09 -12.48 19.45
N VAL A 331 1.81 -13.59 19.41
CA VAL A 331 1.23 -14.95 19.31
C VAL A 331 0.28 -15.24 20.47
N CYS A 332 0.72 -15.03 21.71
CA CYS A 332 -0.09 -15.36 22.88
C CYS A 332 -1.33 -14.45 23.01
N THR A 333 -1.24 -13.18 22.61
CA THR A 333 -2.38 -12.25 22.66
C THR A 333 -3.42 -12.60 21.59
N LEU A 334 -2.98 -12.92 20.37
CA LEU A 334 -3.87 -13.40 19.30
C LEU A 334 -4.59 -14.69 19.74
N ALA A 335 -3.85 -15.68 20.18
CA ALA A 335 -4.41 -16.96 20.65
C ALA A 335 -5.43 -16.76 21.80
N SER A 336 -5.10 -15.91 22.78
CA SER A 336 -6.01 -15.59 23.89
C SER A 336 -7.30 -14.94 23.41
N GLN A 337 -7.22 -13.99 22.50
CA GLN A 337 -8.39 -13.29 21.98
C GLN A 337 -9.25 -14.21 21.12
N LEU A 338 -8.64 -15.01 20.24
CA LEU A 338 -9.35 -16.00 19.40
C LEU A 338 -10.09 -17.03 20.28
N ASN A 339 -9.47 -17.51 21.37
CA ASN A 339 -10.12 -18.41 22.32
C ASN A 339 -11.28 -17.74 23.06
N ARG A 340 -11.17 -16.44 23.39
CA ARG A 340 -12.29 -15.66 23.98
C ARG A 340 -13.45 -15.53 22.99
N ILE A 341 -13.18 -15.28 21.71
CA ILE A 341 -14.19 -15.11 20.65
C ILE A 341 -14.87 -16.45 20.32
N SER A 342 -14.11 -17.54 20.25
CA SER A 342 -14.65 -18.89 19.95
C SER A 342 -15.26 -19.60 21.16
N ASN A 343 -15.27 -18.95 22.34
CA ASN A 343 -15.78 -19.50 23.62
C ASN A 343 -15.11 -20.85 24.03
N ASN A 344 -13.87 -21.07 23.62
CA ASN A 344 -13.06 -22.24 23.96
C ASN A 344 -12.32 -22.01 25.30
N SER A 345 -13.06 -21.96 26.39
CA SER A 345 -12.50 -21.74 27.73
C SER A 345 -11.57 -22.86 28.25
N SER A 346 -11.57 -24.03 27.62
CA SER A 346 -10.76 -25.20 28.01
C SER A 346 -9.30 -25.16 27.54
N GLN A 347 -8.92 -24.27 26.65
CA GLN A 347 -7.54 -24.16 26.11
C GLN A 347 -6.85 -22.82 26.38
N ALA A 348 -7.40 -21.96 27.23
CA ALA A 348 -6.71 -20.76 27.69
C ALA A 348 -5.43 -21.16 28.49
N SER A 349 -4.42 -21.60 27.79
CA SER A 349 -3.06 -21.74 28.29
C SER A 349 -2.54 -20.35 28.62
N THR A 350 -2.90 -19.84 29.79
CA THR A 350 -2.26 -18.64 30.35
C THR A 350 -0.83 -18.99 30.71
N THR A 351 0.06 -18.93 29.71
CA THR A 351 1.48 -18.87 30.01
C THR A 351 1.68 -17.60 30.85
N ASN A 352 2.28 -17.75 32.05
CA ASN A 352 2.53 -16.63 32.97
C ASN A 352 3.29 -15.44 32.34
N ASN A 353 3.83 -15.59 31.13
CA ASN A 353 4.65 -14.63 30.42
C ASN A 353 3.88 -13.77 29.37
N CYS A 354 2.57 -14.00 29.16
CA CYS A 354 1.78 -13.20 28.22
C CYS A 354 1.32 -11.88 28.86
N LEU A 355 2.19 -10.89 28.90
CA LEU A 355 1.92 -9.61 29.57
C LEU A 355 0.92 -8.75 28.79
N ALA A 356 1.02 -8.72 27.46
CA ALA A 356 0.10 -7.97 26.60
C ALA A 356 -1.34 -8.47 26.73
N ASN A 357 -1.57 -9.76 26.96
CA ASN A 357 -2.91 -10.32 27.19
C ASN A 357 -3.64 -9.67 28.39
N ARG A 358 -2.89 -9.20 29.40
CA ARG A 358 -3.47 -8.50 30.56
C ARG A 358 -4.01 -7.12 30.22
N LEU A 359 -3.62 -6.58 29.08
CA LEU A 359 -4.04 -5.29 28.55
C LEU A 359 -5.25 -5.41 27.62
N LEU A 360 -5.69 -6.63 27.28
CA LEU A 360 -6.88 -6.86 26.46
C LEU A 360 -8.13 -6.32 27.17
N PRO A 361 -8.90 -5.40 26.55
CA PRO A 361 -10.13 -4.93 27.10
C PRO A 361 -11.18 -6.05 27.22
N SER A 362 -12.15 -5.88 28.10
CA SER A 362 -13.27 -6.80 28.20
C SER A 362 -14.15 -6.70 26.96
N ILE A 363 -14.53 -7.84 26.39
CA ILE A 363 -15.52 -7.95 25.33
C ILE A 363 -16.73 -8.71 25.84
N ASN A 364 -17.92 -8.16 25.58
CA ASN A 364 -19.18 -8.85 25.89
C ASN A 364 -19.59 -9.63 24.65
N ILE A 365 -19.28 -10.93 24.62
CA ILE A 365 -19.77 -11.85 23.59
C ILE A 365 -21.01 -12.53 24.18
N SER A 366 -22.15 -12.39 23.50
CA SER A 366 -23.35 -13.11 23.92
C SER A 366 -23.14 -14.62 23.71
N LEU A 367 -23.65 -15.43 24.63
CA LEU A 367 -23.54 -16.89 24.57
C LEU A 367 -24.16 -17.50 23.31
N ASP A 368 -25.05 -16.76 22.64
CA ASP A 368 -25.73 -17.17 21.40
C ASP A 368 -24.91 -16.89 20.13
N SER A 369 -23.83 -16.11 20.23
CA SER A 369 -22.95 -15.76 19.09
C SER A 369 -21.63 -16.50 19.20
N GLN A 370 -21.63 -17.82 18.98
CA GLN A 370 -20.40 -18.58 18.79
C GLN A 370 -19.87 -18.38 17.38
N HIS A 371 -18.63 -17.92 17.27
CA HIS A 371 -17.94 -17.74 16.00
C HIS A 371 -17.02 -18.94 15.74
N PHE A 372 -17.41 -19.78 14.77
CA PHE A 372 -16.60 -20.90 14.31
C PHE A 372 -15.77 -20.50 13.08
N GLY A 373 -14.59 -21.11 12.90
CA GLY A 373 -13.75 -20.83 11.75
C GLY A 373 -13.14 -19.43 11.72
N ILE A 374 -12.93 -18.84 12.90
CA ILE A 374 -12.28 -17.54 13.03
C ILE A 374 -10.77 -17.71 13.01
N SER A 375 -10.08 -16.77 12.36
CA SER A 375 -8.63 -16.67 12.37
C SER A 375 -8.17 -15.22 12.55
N SER A 376 -6.90 -15.04 12.86
CA SER A 376 -6.29 -13.72 13.03
C SER A 376 -4.84 -13.73 12.60
N ALA A 377 -4.38 -12.62 12.05
CA ALA A 377 -2.97 -12.38 11.73
C ALA A 377 -2.55 -10.99 12.22
N GLY A 378 -1.27 -10.84 12.52
CA GLY A 378 -0.77 -9.57 13.03
C GLY A 378 0.69 -9.30 12.74
N VAL A 379 1.05 -8.01 12.77
CA VAL A 379 2.41 -7.51 12.56
C VAL A 379 2.68 -6.37 13.54
N ILE A 380 3.88 -6.38 14.12
CA ILE A 380 4.46 -5.22 14.82
C ILE A 380 5.65 -4.74 13.99
N TYR A 381 5.62 -3.46 13.62
CA TYR A 381 6.54 -2.85 12.66
C TYR A 381 7.16 -1.58 13.23
N ASP A 382 8.44 -1.36 12.94
CA ASP A 382 9.14 -0.12 13.27
C ASP A 382 9.14 0.83 12.06
N PRO A 383 8.39 1.94 12.11
CA PRO A 383 8.32 2.86 10.98
C PRO A 383 9.60 3.67 10.78
N SER A 384 10.47 3.74 11.80
CA SER A 384 11.69 4.55 11.75
C SER A 384 12.85 3.87 11.02
N SER A 385 12.85 2.54 10.94
CA SER A 385 13.88 1.72 10.26
C SER A 385 13.33 0.83 9.15
N GLY A 386 11.99 0.64 9.11
CA GLY A 386 11.36 -0.31 8.19
C GLY A 386 11.45 -1.77 8.65
N GLU A 387 11.84 -2.01 9.89
CA GLU A 387 12.03 -3.34 10.47
C GLU A 387 10.71 -4.03 10.82
N VAL A 388 10.62 -5.33 10.51
CA VAL A 388 9.53 -6.19 10.96
C VAL A 388 9.93 -6.84 12.28
N LEU A 389 9.34 -6.37 13.38
CA LEU A 389 9.73 -6.79 14.74
C LEU A 389 9.03 -8.06 15.22
N ALA A 390 7.79 -8.27 14.79
CA ALA A 390 7.02 -9.48 15.07
C ALA A 390 5.96 -9.68 13.99
N MET A 391 5.66 -10.93 13.64
CA MET A 391 4.71 -11.24 12.59
C MET A 391 4.17 -12.66 12.73
N THR A 392 2.86 -12.82 12.48
CA THR A 392 2.23 -14.15 12.32
C THR A 392 1.59 -14.26 10.95
N GLY A 393 1.47 -15.47 10.44
CA GLY A 393 0.47 -15.82 9.41
C GLY A 393 -0.91 -15.99 10.04
N ASP A 394 -1.85 -16.50 9.28
CA ASP A 394 -3.21 -16.74 9.74
C ASP A 394 -3.23 -17.79 10.85
N MET A 395 -3.57 -17.36 12.05
CA MET A 395 -3.61 -18.19 13.25
C MET A 395 -5.04 -18.62 13.56
N LEU A 396 -5.24 -19.88 13.84
CA LEU A 396 -6.50 -20.46 14.30
C LEU A 396 -6.56 -20.49 15.86
N PRO A 397 -7.76 -20.66 16.46
CA PRO A 397 -7.93 -20.73 17.91
C PRO A 397 -7.15 -21.84 18.59
N ASP A 398 -6.84 -22.94 17.89
CA ASP A 398 -6.03 -24.06 18.39
C ASP A 398 -4.52 -23.75 18.43
N GLY A 399 -4.13 -22.55 18.00
CA GLY A 399 -2.74 -22.11 17.90
C GLY A 399 -2.03 -22.56 16.62
N THR A 400 -2.72 -23.18 15.68
CA THR A 400 -2.17 -23.48 14.35
C THR A 400 -1.97 -22.19 13.58
N VAL A 401 -0.74 -21.96 13.09
CA VAL A 401 -0.37 -20.79 12.28
C VAL A 401 -0.16 -21.24 10.83
N GLY A 402 -0.86 -20.62 9.91
CA GLY A 402 -0.70 -20.77 8.46
C GLY A 402 0.31 -19.76 7.88
N SER A 403 0.39 -19.72 6.55
CA SER A 403 1.15 -18.71 5.83
C SER A 403 0.50 -17.32 5.97
N ALA A 404 1.28 -16.27 5.68
CA ALA A 404 0.76 -14.91 5.62
C ALA A 404 -0.11 -14.74 4.38
N GLN A 405 -1.43 -14.66 4.58
CA GLN A 405 -2.40 -14.45 3.52
C GLN A 405 -2.77 -12.98 3.37
N GLY A 406 -3.30 -12.63 2.19
CA GLY A 406 -3.93 -11.34 1.97
C GLY A 406 -5.43 -11.43 2.22
N HIS A 407 -6.01 -10.38 2.81
CA HIS A 407 -7.43 -10.29 3.14
C HIS A 407 -8.03 -8.98 2.62
N PRO A 408 -9.35 -8.93 2.33
CA PRO A 408 -10.02 -7.71 1.91
C PRO A 408 -9.86 -6.60 2.93
N PRO A 409 -9.40 -5.40 2.52
CA PRO A 409 -9.12 -4.31 3.45
C PRO A 409 -10.37 -3.63 4.02
N GLY A 410 -11.51 -3.71 3.33
CA GLY A 410 -12.72 -3.02 3.73
C GLY A 410 -12.51 -1.52 3.84
N SER A 411 -13.22 -0.90 4.77
CA SER A 411 -13.16 0.54 5.04
C SER A 411 -11.83 1.05 5.63
N LEU A 412 -10.88 0.14 5.91
CA LEU A 412 -9.55 0.51 6.42
C LEU A 412 -8.82 1.53 5.53
N LEU A 413 -9.11 1.55 4.23
CA LEU A 413 -8.43 2.43 3.26
C LEU A 413 -8.93 3.88 3.27
N SER A 414 -9.97 4.22 4.05
CA SER A 414 -10.53 5.58 4.12
C SER A 414 -9.52 6.69 4.42
N PRO A 415 -8.47 6.54 5.28
CA PRO A 415 -7.47 7.59 5.48
C PRO A 415 -6.63 7.89 4.25
N PHE A 416 -6.43 6.92 3.36
CA PHE A 416 -5.69 7.11 2.11
C PHE A 416 -6.54 7.84 1.06
N VAL A 417 -7.86 7.67 1.09
CA VAL A 417 -8.79 8.51 0.31
C VAL A 417 -8.77 9.95 0.84
N ALA A 418 -8.82 10.10 2.17
CA ALA A 418 -8.78 11.39 2.83
C ALA A 418 -7.46 12.15 2.55
N SER A 419 -6.30 11.47 2.56
CA SER A 419 -5.01 12.10 2.23
C SER A 419 -5.00 12.65 0.81
N ALA A 420 -5.62 11.94 -0.13
CA ALA A 420 -5.79 12.40 -1.50
C ALA A 420 -6.76 13.58 -1.61
N ALA A 421 -7.80 13.63 -0.77
CA ALA A 421 -8.72 14.76 -0.69
C ALA A 421 -8.03 16.00 -0.09
N PHE A 422 -7.26 15.85 1.00
CA PHE A 422 -6.52 16.95 1.62
C PHE A 422 -5.47 17.55 0.67
N ALA A 423 -4.79 16.71 -0.11
CA ALA A 423 -3.90 17.17 -1.18
C ALA A 423 -4.63 17.99 -2.28
N ARG A 424 -5.96 17.90 -2.37
CA ARG A 424 -6.81 18.64 -3.31
C ARG A 424 -7.53 19.83 -2.68
N GLY A 425 -7.15 20.24 -1.49
CA GLY A 425 -7.68 21.43 -0.80
C GLY A 425 -8.83 21.15 0.17
N TYR A 426 -9.25 19.90 0.36
CA TYR A 426 -10.10 19.55 1.49
C TYR A 426 -9.32 19.68 2.80
N SER A 427 -10.05 19.86 3.90
CA SER A 427 -9.49 19.91 5.26
C SER A 427 -10.23 18.91 6.16
N PRO A 428 -9.72 18.63 7.35
CA PRO A 428 -10.47 17.84 8.33
C PRO A 428 -11.84 18.41 8.69
N SER A 429 -12.02 19.75 8.61
CA SER A 429 -13.32 20.40 8.84
C SER A 429 -14.26 20.40 7.65
N SER A 430 -13.77 20.08 6.43
CA SER A 430 -14.62 20.11 5.23
C SER A 430 -15.88 19.30 5.46
N MET A 431 -17.04 19.95 5.25
CA MET A 431 -18.35 19.32 5.47
C MET A 431 -18.67 18.32 4.36
N VAL A 432 -19.16 17.18 4.75
CA VAL A 432 -19.68 16.12 3.86
C VAL A 432 -21.05 15.66 4.35
N TRP A 433 -21.86 15.13 3.42
CA TRP A 433 -23.18 14.63 3.76
C TRP A 433 -23.15 13.11 3.93
N ASP A 434 -23.39 12.66 5.15
CA ASP A 434 -23.57 11.26 5.49
C ASP A 434 -25.06 10.91 5.39
N ILE A 435 -25.48 10.52 4.22
CA ILE A 435 -26.87 10.18 3.86
C ILE A 435 -26.88 8.93 2.98
N PRO A 436 -27.99 8.17 2.97
CA PRO A 436 -28.10 7.01 2.08
C PRO A 436 -27.97 7.42 0.62
N GLY A 437 -27.33 6.55 -0.18
CA GLY A 437 -27.38 6.67 -1.64
C GLY A 437 -28.78 6.36 -2.18
N GLU A 438 -28.97 6.56 -3.50
CA GLU A 438 -30.22 6.19 -4.17
C GLU A 438 -30.46 4.68 -4.08
N GLU A 439 -31.71 4.28 -3.81
CA GLU A 439 -32.11 2.86 -3.79
C GLU A 439 -31.77 2.18 -5.13
N GLY A 440 -31.12 1.00 -5.05
CA GLY A 440 -30.69 0.25 -6.24
C GLY A 440 -29.34 0.67 -6.81
N THR A 441 -28.70 1.68 -6.24
CA THR A 441 -27.30 2.03 -6.56
C THR A 441 -26.35 1.30 -5.62
N GLU A 442 -25.10 1.13 -6.03
CA GLU A 442 -24.06 0.54 -5.21
C GLU A 442 -23.84 1.32 -3.90
N ARG A 443 -23.96 2.66 -3.95
CA ARG A 443 -23.91 3.54 -2.79
C ARG A 443 -25.08 3.29 -1.83
N GLY A 444 -26.28 2.99 -2.33
CA GLY A 444 -27.47 2.71 -1.51
C GLY A 444 -27.40 1.40 -0.75
N SER A 445 -26.52 0.48 -1.15
CA SER A 445 -26.31 -0.81 -0.47
C SER A 445 -25.29 -0.76 0.67
N LYS A 446 -24.47 0.29 0.77
CA LYS A 446 -23.42 0.44 1.78
C LYS A 446 -23.93 1.27 2.95
N ILE A 447 -23.86 0.72 4.14
CA ILE A 447 -24.41 1.27 5.38
C ILE A 447 -23.27 1.51 6.37
N ASN A 448 -23.34 2.59 7.15
CA ASN A 448 -22.39 2.86 8.21
C ASN A 448 -22.31 1.69 9.22
N PRO A 449 -21.20 1.55 9.98
CA PRO A 449 -21.00 0.43 10.89
C PRO A 449 -22.15 0.19 11.88
N ASP A 450 -22.80 1.25 12.32
CA ASP A 450 -23.95 1.22 13.25
C ASP A 450 -25.33 1.17 12.56
N GLY A 451 -25.36 1.23 11.23
CA GLY A 451 -26.60 1.22 10.45
C GLY A 451 -27.33 2.56 10.38
N SER A 452 -26.71 3.65 10.87
CA SER A 452 -27.31 4.99 10.96
C SER A 452 -26.68 5.96 9.97
N TYR A 453 -27.37 7.06 9.66
CA TYR A 453 -26.85 8.17 8.88
C TYR A 453 -26.96 9.46 9.69
N TYR A 454 -25.94 10.31 9.62
CA TYR A 454 -25.79 11.45 10.53
C TYR A 454 -26.00 12.82 9.86
N GLY A 455 -26.23 12.86 8.55
CA GLY A 455 -26.46 14.12 7.82
C GLY A 455 -25.15 14.86 7.57
N PRO A 456 -25.12 16.19 7.81
CA PRO A 456 -23.90 16.96 7.63
C PRO A 456 -22.91 16.65 8.74
N VAL A 457 -21.70 16.23 8.35
CA VAL A 457 -20.60 15.91 9.27
C VAL A 457 -19.28 16.47 8.70
N SER A 458 -18.30 16.74 9.55
CA SER A 458 -16.96 17.05 9.10
C SER A 458 -16.25 15.80 8.58
N LEU A 459 -15.27 15.97 7.67
CA LEU A 459 -14.42 14.86 7.22
C LEU A 459 -13.67 14.20 8.37
N ARG A 460 -13.27 14.96 9.40
CA ARG A 460 -12.74 14.42 10.65
C ARG A 460 -13.65 13.36 11.23
N THR A 461 -14.90 13.70 11.43
CA THR A 461 -15.92 12.81 11.99
C THR A 461 -16.19 11.61 11.08
N ALA A 462 -16.28 11.83 9.78
CA ALA A 462 -16.53 10.76 8.81
C ALA A 462 -15.40 9.72 8.78
N ILE A 463 -14.14 10.16 8.77
CA ILE A 463 -12.95 9.28 8.75
C ILE A 463 -12.80 8.54 10.08
N ALA A 464 -12.98 9.26 11.21
CA ALA A 464 -12.80 8.70 12.54
C ALA A 464 -13.85 7.62 12.88
N ASN A 465 -15.10 7.78 12.37
CA ASN A 465 -16.21 6.87 12.62
C ASN A 465 -16.52 5.90 11.47
N ASP A 466 -15.73 5.92 10.43
CA ASP A 466 -15.88 5.01 9.29
C ASP A 466 -17.22 5.19 8.56
N PHE A 467 -17.66 6.45 8.37
CA PHE A 467 -18.86 6.75 7.62
C PHE A 467 -18.64 6.54 6.12
N ILE A 468 -19.32 5.54 5.58
CA ILE A 468 -19.03 4.99 4.26
C ILE A 468 -19.49 5.94 3.14
N ALA A 469 -20.71 6.52 3.26
CA ALA A 469 -21.28 7.34 2.19
C ALA A 469 -20.43 8.57 1.82
N PRO A 470 -19.90 9.36 2.77
CA PRO A 470 -19.00 10.48 2.46
C PRO A 470 -17.70 10.03 1.80
N ILE A 471 -17.11 8.94 2.28
CA ILE A 471 -15.83 8.42 1.75
C ILE A 471 -16.00 7.89 0.32
N MET A 472 -17.12 7.23 0.04
CA MET A 472 -17.45 6.81 -1.33
C MET A 472 -17.61 7.99 -2.28
N LYS A 473 -18.25 9.07 -1.82
CA LYS A 473 -18.39 10.29 -2.62
C LYS A 473 -17.04 10.90 -2.96
N LEU A 474 -16.13 10.99 -1.98
CA LEU A 474 -14.77 11.47 -2.23
C LEU A 474 -14.00 10.53 -3.19
N PHE A 475 -14.17 9.22 -3.04
CA PHE A 475 -13.58 8.24 -3.94
C PHE A 475 -14.03 8.44 -5.38
N GLU A 476 -15.34 8.64 -5.61
CA GLU A 476 -15.92 8.93 -6.93
C GLU A 476 -15.39 10.25 -7.52
N GLU A 477 -15.27 11.30 -6.70
CA GLU A 477 -14.77 12.60 -7.12
C GLU A 477 -13.28 12.59 -7.49
N ILE A 478 -12.47 11.84 -6.76
CA ILE A 478 -11.02 11.71 -7.01
C ILE A 478 -10.77 10.77 -8.18
N GLY A 479 -11.56 9.70 -8.29
CA GLY A 479 -11.44 8.65 -9.29
C GLY A 479 -10.49 7.53 -8.91
N GLY A 480 -10.92 6.29 -9.10
CA GLY A 480 -10.19 5.09 -8.65
C GLY A 480 -8.80 4.93 -9.26
N GLN A 481 -8.59 5.33 -10.52
CA GLN A 481 -7.27 5.27 -11.17
C GLN A 481 -6.26 6.24 -10.52
N ASN A 482 -6.71 7.46 -10.20
CA ASN A 482 -5.85 8.44 -9.53
C ASN A 482 -5.47 7.97 -8.13
N LEU A 483 -6.41 7.35 -7.42
CA LEU A 483 -6.14 6.78 -6.11
C LEU A 483 -5.15 5.62 -6.16
N GLN A 484 -5.24 4.73 -7.16
CA GLN A 484 -4.27 3.66 -7.34
C GLN A 484 -2.84 4.17 -7.54
N GLN A 485 -2.67 5.24 -8.33
CA GLN A 485 -1.37 5.88 -8.52
C GLN A 485 -0.84 6.49 -7.23
N LEU A 486 -1.70 7.17 -6.47
CA LEU A 486 -1.34 7.76 -5.18
C LEU A 486 -1.02 6.71 -4.11
N TRP A 487 -1.63 5.52 -4.20
CA TRP A 487 -1.42 4.44 -3.23
C TRP A 487 -0.20 3.57 -3.53
N ALA A 488 0.32 3.60 -4.75
CA ALA A 488 1.48 2.80 -5.15
C ALA A 488 2.73 3.05 -4.29
N PRO A 489 3.11 4.30 -3.95
CA PRO A 489 4.25 4.56 -3.06
C PRO A 489 4.08 4.04 -1.64
N PHE A 490 2.83 3.89 -1.15
CA PHE A 490 2.55 3.27 0.14
C PHE A 490 2.70 1.74 0.15
N GLY A 491 2.97 1.13 -1.01
CA GLY A 491 2.97 -0.32 -1.18
C GLY A 491 1.58 -0.92 -1.44
N LEU A 492 0.57 -0.09 -1.64
CA LEU A 492 -0.83 -0.48 -1.90
C LEU A 492 -1.18 -0.55 -3.40
N GLY A 493 -0.22 -0.36 -4.29
CA GLY A 493 -0.44 -0.26 -5.74
C GLY A 493 -0.94 -1.52 -6.45
N LYS A 494 -0.96 -2.67 -5.77
CA LYS A 494 -1.52 -3.92 -6.29
C LYS A 494 -2.96 -4.17 -5.86
N VAL A 495 -3.58 -3.24 -5.15
CA VAL A 495 -4.98 -3.32 -4.77
C VAL A 495 -5.82 -3.17 -6.04
N SER A 496 -6.24 -4.29 -6.57
CA SER A 496 -7.05 -4.52 -7.78
C SER A 496 -6.45 -4.11 -9.14
N GLN A 497 -5.96 -5.08 -9.88
CA GLN A 497 -5.93 -5.00 -11.33
C GLN A 497 -7.32 -5.46 -11.83
N GLY A 498 -8.25 -4.53 -12.08
CA GLY A 498 -9.42 -4.88 -12.86
C GLY A 498 -10.76 -4.20 -12.62
N THR A 499 -11.05 -3.58 -11.48
CA THR A 499 -12.33 -2.89 -11.23
C THR A 499 -12.10 -1.46 -10.74
N PRO A 500 -12.38 -0.45 -11.55
CA PRO A 500 -12.22 0.95 -11.15
C PRO A 500 -13.44 1.53 -10.41
N GLY A 501 -14.22 0.71 -9.68
CA GLY A 501 -15.38 1.12 -8.95
C GLY A 501 -15.18 1.21 -7.43
N SER A 502 -16.24 1.51 -6.71
CA SER A 502 -16.29 1.54 -5.25
C SER A 502 -15.92 0.22 -4.58
N ASP A 503 -15.99 -0.91 -5.32
CA ASP A 503 -15.48 -2.22 -4.88
C ASP A 503 -14.00 -2.17 -4.52
N LEU A 504 -13.23 -1.23 -5.08
CA LEU A 504 -11.84 -1.01 -4.72
C LEU A 504 -11.66 -0.68 -3.23
N LEU A 505 -12.61 0.06 -2.65
CA LEU A 505 -12.57 0.45 -1.23
C LEU A 505 -13.01 -0.66 -0.28
N PHE A 506 -13.94 -1.52 -0.68
CA PHE A 506 -14.60 -2.42 0.26
C PHE A 506 -14.36 -3.90 -0.01
N GLU A 507 -14.11 -4.27 -1.25
CA GLU A 507 -13.95 -5.66 -1.70
C GLU A 507 -12.71 -5.83 -2.60
N GLY A 508 -12.10 -4.71 -3.03
CA GLY A 508 -11.02 -4.69 -4.01
C GLY A 508 -9.66 -5.01 -3.42
N GLY A 509 -9.11 -6.12 -3.86
CA GLY A 509 -7.75 -6.52 -3.55
C GLY A 509 -7.60 -7.22 -2.20
N LEU A 510 -6.45 -7.85 -2.05
CA LEU A 510 -6.08 -8.54 -0.82
C LEU A 510 -4.82 -7.86 -0.26
N LEU A 511 -4.86 -7.48 1.01
CA LEU A 511 -3.74 -6.90 1.74
C LEU A 511 -3.31 -7.80 2.88
N THR A 512 -2.01 -7.98 3.02
CA THR A 512 -1.45 -8.64 4.20
C THR A 512 -1.31 -7.65 5.35
N PRO A 513 -1.30 -8.11 6.63
CA PRO A 513 -1.03 -7.23 7.77
C PRO A 513 0.29 -6.44 7.65
N LEU A 514 1.30 -7.01 7.00
CA LEU A 514 2.57 -6.32 6.74
C LEU A 514 2.44 -5.17 5.75
N GLN A 515 1.71 -5.36 4.65
CA GLN A 515 1.45 -4.26 3.70
C GLN A 515 0.70 -3.12 4.36
N VAL A 516 -0.30 -3.44 5.17
CA VAL A 516 -1.06 -2.46 5.95
C VAL A 516 -0.17 -1.75 6.98
N ALA A 517 0.65 -2.49 7.74
CA ALA A 517 1.58 -1.90 8.71
C ALA A 517 2.55 -0.91 8.05
N ARG A 518 3.09 -1.25 6.88
CA ARG A 518 3.97 -0.36 6.11
C ARG A 518 3.25 0.89 5.61
N ALA A 519 2.03 0.74 5.09
CA ALA A 519 1.27 1.88 4.59
C ALA A 519 0.94 2.88 5.70
N PHE A 520 0.48 2.41 6.86
CA PHE A 520 0.27 3.26 8.04
C PHE A 520 1.58 3.72 8.68
N GLY A 521 2.67 3.00 8.45
CA GLY A 521 4.03 3.40 8.83
C GLY A 521 4.45 4.74 8.23
N VAL A 522 3.94 5.09 7.03
CA VAL A 522 4.16 6.41 6.42
C VAL A 522 3.57 7.53 7.28
N PHE A 523 2.37 7.32 7.83
CA PHE A 523 1.75 8.30 8.74
C PHE A 523 2.52 8.36 10.07
N ALA A 524 2.99 7.22 10.57
CA ALA A 524 3.80 7.16 11.78
C ALA A 524 5.14 7.90 11.63
N ALA A 525 5.78 7.79 10.46
CA ALA A 525 7.11 8.34 10.13
C ALA A 525 7.05 9.71 9.43
N GLU A 526 6.01 10.52 9.68
CA GLU A 526 5.87 11.89 9.19
C GLU A 526 5.94 12.03 7.66
N GLY A 527 5.53 11.00 6.92
CA GLY A 527 5.42 11.02 5.46
C GLY A 527 6.44 10.16 4.72
N ASP A 528 7.41 9.62 5.43
CA ASP A 528 8.46 8.78 4.86
C ASP A 528 8.09 7.30 4.93
N ILE A 529 8.46 6.55 3.89
CA ILE A 529 8.53 5.10 3.96
C ILE A 529 9.99 4.67 4.03
N LYS A 530 10.32 3.82 4.99
CA LYS A 530 11.68 3.29 5.17
C LYS A 530 11.74 1.80 4.90
N GLY A 531 12.91 1.34 4.50
CA GLY A 531 13.17 -0.05 4.19
C GLY A 531 14.47 -0.24 3.45
N VAL A 532 14.62 -1.40 2.83
CA VAL A 532 15.82 -1.78 2.08
C VAL A 532 15.50 -1.87 0.59
N VAL A 533 16.48 -1.51 -0.26
CA VAL A 533 16.35 -1.61 -1.71
C VAL A 533 16.76 -3.00 -2.14
N ALA A 534 15.85 -3.74 -2.77
CA ALA A 534 16.17 -5.03 -3.35
C ALA A 534 17.05 -4.87 -4.61
N ARG A 535 17.99 -5.80 -4.81
CA ARG A 535 19.05 -5.74 -5.84
C ARG A 535 18.54 -5.52 -7.28
N ASP A 536 17.35 -6.01 -7.59
CA ASP A 536 16.77 -6.00 -8.94
C ASP A 536 15.60 -5.04 -9.12
N THR A 537 15.27 -4.25 -8.11
CA THR A 537 14.12 -3.32 -8.14
C THR A 537 14.45 -2.03 -7.40
N ASP A 538 13.94 -0.89 -7.88
CA ASP A 538 14.02 0.39 -7.16
C ASP A 538 12.97 0.51 -6.04
N THR A 539 12.22 -0.57 -5.76
CA THR A 539 11.17 -0.56 -4.74
C THR A 539 11.72 -0.89 -3.37
N LEU A 540 11.36 -0.07 -2.37
CA LEU A 540 11.67 -0.34 -0.98
C LEU A 540 10.91 -1.57 -0.47
N GLN A 541 11.65 -2.48 0.16
CA GLN A 541 11.12 -3.67 0.84
C GLN A 541 11.18 -3.48 2.36
N PRO A 542 10.35 -4.18 3.15
CA PRO A 542 10.53 -4.21 4.60
C PRO A 542 11.91 -4.74 4.97
N ASN A 543 12.47 -4.29 6.07
CA ASN A 543 13.76 -4.77 6.55
C ASN A 543 13.57 -5.98 7.49
N PHE A 544 14.03 -7.16 7.05
CA PHE A 544 14.05 -8.38 7.85
C PHE A 544 15.45 -8.73 8.35
N ILE A 545 16.52 -8.14 7.76
CA ILE A 545 17.90 -8.58 7.91
C ILE A 545 18.74 -7.45 8.51
N LEU A 546 19.27 -7.67 9.70
CA LEU A 546 20.18 -6.74 10.36
C LEU A 546 21.66 -7.03 10.06
N ALA A 547 22.03 -8.33 10.00
CA ALA A 547 23.36 -8.73 9.62
C ALA A 547 23.37 -10.10 8.96
N LEU A 548 24.31 -10.31 8.06
CA LEU A 548 24.59 -11.58 7.42
C LEU A 548 26.06 -11.91 7.66
N GLU A 549 26.33 -13.00 8.37
CA GLU A 549 27.66 -13.45 8.76
C GLU A 549 27.90 -14.88 8.27
N ASP A 550 29.14 -15.27 8.09
CA ASP A 550 29.51 -16.69 8.00
C ASP A 550 29.52 -17.34 9.40
N THR A 551 29.74 -18.64 9.46
CA THR A 551 29.78 -19.38 10.74
C THR A 551 30.89 -18.91 11.68
N ASN A 552 31.91 -18.21 11.19
CA ASN A 552 32.99 -17.64 11.96
C ASN A 552 32.72 -16.20 12.44
N GLY A 553 31.54 -15.64 12.09
CA GLY A 553 31.16 -14.26 12.43
C GLY A 553 31.77 -13.21 11.51
N SER A 554 32.31 -13.60 10.34
CA SER A 554 32.80 -12.64 9.35
C SER A 554 31.60 -12.09 8.51
N PRO A 555 31.49 -10.77 8.36
CA PRO A 555 30.35 -10.18 7.63
C PRO A 555 30.43 -10.54 6.13
N ILE A 556 29.28 -10.86 5.57
CA ILE A 556 29.08 -11.07 4.14
C ILE A 556 28.46 -9.80 3.55
N GLU A 557 29.12 -9.17 2.57
CA GLU A 557 28.67 -7.95 1.90
C GLU A 557 27.48 -8.24 0.95
N ALA A 558 26.34 -8.55 1.51
CA ALA A 558 25.11 -8.79 0.76
C ALA A 558 23.85 -8.20 1.45
N ILE A 559 24.05 -7.26 2.40
CA ILE A 559 22.95 -6.62 3.10
C ILE A 559 22.44 -5.48 2.23
N PRO A 560 21.13 -5.43 1.94
CA PRO A 560 20.54 -4.34 1.21
C PRO A 560 20.72 -3.00 1.93
N GLU A 561 20.95 -1.93 1.18
CA GLU A 561 21.11 -0.59 1.72
C GLU A 561 19.77 -0.06 2.25
N GLU A 562 19.76 0.45 3.48
CA GLU A 562 18.59 1.14 4.04
C GLU A 562 18.38 2.48 3.35
N LYS A 563 17.14 2.75 2.93
CA LYS A 563 16.74 4.01 2.31
C LYS A 563 15.42 4.51 2.87
N SER A 564 15.24 5.82 2.74
CA SER A 564 13.99 6.53 3.00
C SER A 564 13.48 7.15 1.70
N LEU A 565 12.18 7.06 1.48
CA LEU A 565 11.48 7.69 0.36
C LEU A 565 10.34 8.53 0.92
N ALA A 566 10.31 9.82 0.61
CA ALA A 566 9.19 10.69 0.94
C ALA A 566 7.98 10.33 0.07
N VAL A 567 6.86 9.99 0.70
CA VAL A 567 5.60 9.58 0.06
C VAL A 567 4.57 10.70 0.14
N LEU A 568 4.48 11.37 1.29
CA LEU A 568 3.62 12.52 1.53
C LEU A 568 4.41 13.63 2.22
N SER A 569 3.91 14.87 2.08
CA SER A 569 4.47 15.96 2.87
C SER A 569 4.09 15.82 4.34
N ASP A 570 4.97 16.29 5.23
CA ASP A 570 4.77 16.29 6.67
C ASP A 570 3.50 17.05 7.09
N GLN A 571 3.12 18.11 6.37
CA GLN A 571 1.89 18.89 6.61
C GLN A 571 0.64 18.00 6.37
N LEU A 572 0.56 17.30 5.23
CA LEU A 572 -0.57 16.41 4.92
C LEU A 572 -0.67 15.26 5.91
N VAL A 573 0.49 14.69 6.26
CA VAL A 573 0.54 13.61 7.26
C VAL A 573 0.11 14.10 8.63
N TYR A 574 0.49 15.35 9.00
CA TYR A 574 0.03 15.93 10.25
C TYR A 574 -1.49 16.06 10.30
N LEU A 575 -2.14 16.51 9.22
CA LEU A 575 -3.62 16.58 9.16
C LEU A 575 -4.24 15.18 9.37
N ILE A 576 -3.71 14.16 8.71
CA ILE A 576 -4.19 12.77 8.88
C ILE A 576 -3.97 12.28 10.32
N ASN A 577 -2.78 12.49 10.88
CA ASN A 577 -2.47 12.09 12.24
C ASN A 577 -3.32 12.82 13.26
N HIS A 578 -3.61 14.11 13.03
CA HIS A 578 -4.48 14.90 13.89
C HIS A 578 -5.94 14.37 13.88
N VAL A 579 -6.40 13.84 12.76
CA VAL A 579 -7.72 13.15 12.67
C VAL A 579 -7.67 11.78 13.35
N LEU A 580 -6.65 10.96 13.01
CA LEU A 580 -6.57 9.58 13.49
C LEU A 580 -6.11 9.44 14.94
N SER A 581 -5.60 10.50 15.56
CA SER A 581 -5.29 10.55 17.01
C SER A 581 -6.39 11.21 17.84
N ASP A 582 -7.46 11.73 17.22
CA ASP A 582 -8.56 12.35 17.92
C ASP A 582 -9.52 11.29 18.51
N GLU A 583 -9.36 11.03 19.80
CA GLU A 583 -10.17 10.07 20.55
C GLU A 583 -11.63 10.51 20.66
N SER A 584 -11.86 11.83 20.74
CA SER A 584 -13.21 12.39 20.85
C SER A 584 -14.01 12.22 19.56
N ALA A 585 -13.35 12.33 18.41
CA ALA A 585 -13.99 12.17 17.11
C ALA A 585 -14.52 10.75 16.88
N ARG A 586 -13.93 9.70 17.50
CA ARG A 586 -14.32 8.28 17.33
C ARG A 586 -15.49 7.84 18.22
N ARG A 587 -15.99 8.70 19.11
CA ARG A 587 -16.99 8.31 20.12
C ARG A 587 -18.30 7.83 19.55
N MET A 588 -18.70 8.26 18.37
CA MET A 588 -19.99 7.88 17.78
C MET A 588 -20.07 6.38 17.50
N THR A 589 -18.99 5.76 17.00
CA THR A 589 -18.94 4.33 16.68
C THR A 589 -18.25 3.48 17.76
N MET A 590 -17.21 4.01 18.43
CA MET A 590 -16.44 3.25 19.42
C MET A 590 -16.95 3.42 20.85
N GLY A 591 -17.76 4.46 21.12
CA GLY A 591 -18.23 4.80 22.45
C GLY A 591 -17.15 5.49 23.30
N SER A 592 -17.48 5.72 24.60
CA SER A 592 -16.57 6.37 25.55
C SER A 592 -15.42 5.48 26.03
N ALA A 593 -15.60 4.16 25.99
CA ALA A 593 -14.55 3.17 26.29
C ALA A 593 -13.92 2.67 24.98
N ASN A 594 -13.20 3.59 24.30
CA ASN A 594 -12.59 3.34 23.01
C ASN A 594 -11.35 2.45 23.13
N PRO A 595 -11.35 1.23 22.57
CA PRO A 595 -10.18 0.35 22.64
C PRO A 595 -8.94 0.87 21.90
N MET A 596 -9.09 1.86 21.00
CA MET A 596 -7.96 2.46 20.30
C MET A 596 -7.19 3.49 21.16
N GLU A 597 -7.73 3.85 22.31
CA GLU A 597 -7.10 4.75 23.28
C GLU A 597 -6.11 3.97 24.16
N ILE A 598 -4.82 4.23 24.02
CA ILE A 598 -3.75 3.49 24.72
C ILE A 598 -3.06 4.31 25.82
N GLY A 599 -3.62 5.45 26.22
CA GLY A 599 -3.07 6.33 27.25
C GLY A 599 -1.83 7.12 26.84
N ARG A 600 -1.57 7.24 25.52
CA ARG A 600 -0.51 8.07 24.92
C ARG A 600 -0.93 8.55 23.54
N PRO A 601 -0.29 9.61 23.00
CA PRO A 601 -0.56 10.01 21.61
C PRO A 601 -0.36 8.85 20.65
N ALA A 602 -1.42 8.45 19.96
CA ALA A 602 -1.42 7.35 19.01
C ALA A 602 -2.47 7.60 17.92
N GLY A 603 -2.11 7.35 16.68
CA GLY A 603 -3.05 7.27 15.58
C GLY A 603 -3.69 5.89 15.54
N GLY A 604 -4.93 5.81 15.09
CA GLY A 604 -5.58 4.53 14.96
C GLY A 604 -6.74 4.53 13.97
N LYS A 605 -6.88 3.41 13.26
CA LYS A 605 -7.99 3.16 12.33
C LYS A 605 -8.48 1.74 12.46
N ALA A 606 -9.77 1.60 12.63
CA ALA A 606 -10.45 0.32 12.46
C ALA A 606 -11.17 0.30 11.11
N GLY A 607 -11.34 -0.87 10.53
CA GLY A 607 -12.04 -1.07 9.27
C GLY A 607 -12.69 -2.44 9.22
N GLN A 608 -13.70 -2.59 8.37
CA GLN A 608 -14.43 -3.85 8.18
C GLN A 608 -14.95 -3.96 6.76
N THR A 609 -15.21 -5.19 6.33
CA THR A 609 -15.95 -5.46 5.11
C THR A 609 -17.45 -5.20 5.30
N ALA A 610 -18.19 -5.05 4.22
CA ALA A 610 -19.63 -4.75 4.26
C ALA A 610 -20.44 -5.84 4.98
N ASP A 611 -20.02 -7.11 4.85
CA ASP A 611 -20.60 -8.28 5.50
C ASP A 611 -20.16 -8.45 6.97
N LYS A 612 -19.25 -7.61 7.44
CA LYS A 612 -18.62 -7.66 8.78
C LYS A 612 -17.93 -8.99 9.11
N ASN A 613 -17.49 -9.71 8.11
CA ASN A 613 -16.77 -10.99 8.26
C ASN A 613 -15.24 -10.81 8.32
N GLN A 614 -14.75 -9.64 7.94
CA GLN A 614 -13.33 -9.27 7.99
C GLN A 614 -13.19 -7.97 8.78
N LEU A 615 -12.38 -8.00 9.82
CA LEU A 615 -12.09 -6.86 10.67
C LEU A 615 -10.60 -6.51 10.57
N TRP A 616 -10.32 -5.23 10.52
CA TRP A 616 -8.99 -4.69 10.59
C TRP A 616 -8.86 -3.69 11.72
N SER A 617 -7.71 -3.65 12.32
CA SER A 617 -7.34 -2.62 13.28
C SER A 617 -5.87 -2.29 13.14
N VAL A 618 -5.56 -1.02 12.96
CA VAL A 618 -4.21 -0.51 12.96
C VAL A 618 -4.10 0.58 14.00
N GLY A 619 -3.12 0.44 14.88
CA GLY A 619 -2.73 1.48 15.81
C GLY A 619 -1.25 1.80 15.62
N TYR A 620 -0.88 3.07 15.75
CA TYR A 620 0.50 3.49 15.56
C TYR A 620 0.89 4.69 16.41
N THR A 621 2.16 4.74 16.72
CA THR A 621 2.86 5.88 17.32
C THR A 621 4.07 6.20 16.42
N PRO A 622 4.82 7.27 16.64
CA PRO A 622 6.07 7.50 15.90
C PRO A 622 7.09 6.36 16.01
N GLN A 623 6.97 5.47 17.01
CA GLN A 623 7.94 4.39 17.27
C GLN A 623 7.49 3.02 16.80
N ARG A 624 6.18 2.74 16.77
CA ARG A 624 5.62 1.40 16.50
C ARG A 624 4.31 1.47 15.75
N VAL A 625 4.12 0.48 14.89
CA VAL A 625 2.83 0.21 14.22
C VAL A 625 2.42 -1.21 14.58
N ALA A 626 1.17 -1.39 15.00
CA ALA A 626 0.54 -2.70 15.17
C ALA A 626 -0.62 -2.82 14.18
N SER A 627 -0.55 -3.78 13.27
CA SER A 627 -1.58 -4.09 12.27
C SER A 627 -2.14 -5.46 12.55
N ILE A 628 -3.45 -5.54 12.78
CA ILE A 628 -4.17 -6.76 13.16
C ILE A 628 -5.34 -6.97 12.21
N TRP A 629 -5.47 -8.20 11.75
CA TRP A 629 -6.62 -8.71 11.05
C TRP A 629 -7.31 -9.81 11.86
N VAL A 630 -8.64 -9.83 11.85
CA VAL A 630 -9.49 -10.89 12.42
C VAL A 630 -10.59 -11.19 11.42
N GLY A 631 -10.75 -12.44 11.02
CA GLY A 631 -11.73 -12.80 10.01
C GLY A 631 -12.28 -14.21 10.14
N GLN A 632 -13.37 -14.47 9.43
CA GLN A 632 -13.98 -15.79 9.32
C GLN A 632 -13.43 -16.47 8.06
N THR A 633 -12.96 -17.70 8.20
CA THR A 633 -12.34 -18.48 7.12
C THR A 633 -13.33 -19.32 6.31
N ASN A 634 -14.57 -19.48 6.79
CA ASN A 634 -15.61 -20.29 6.15
C ASN A 634 -16.90 -19.50 5.96
N ASP A 635 -17.59 -19.71 4.85
CA ASP A 635 -18.93 -19.17 4.50
C ASP A 635 -20.07 -19.70 5.41
N THR A 636 -19.79 -20.01 6.63
CA THR A 636 -20.82 -20.44 7.58
C THR A 636 -21.61 -19.21 8.04
N THR A 637 -22.92 -19.40 8.23
CA THR A 637 -23.88 -18.39 8.72
C THR A 637 -23.58 -17.97 10.15
N ASN A 638 -22.42 -17.37 10.38
CA ASN A 638 -22.03 -16.87 11.70
C ASN A 638 -22.57 -15.46 11.92
N ALA A 639 -22.69 -15.07 13.17
CA ALA A 639 -23.03 -13.68 13.51
C ALA A 639 -21.93 -12.73 13.00
N PRO A 640 -22.28 -11.47 12.64
CA PRO A 640 -21.29 -10.46 12.29
C PRO A 640 -20.26 -10.25 13.40
N LEU A 641 -19.01 -10.03 13.03
CA LEU A 641 -17.95 -9.74 14.00
C LEU A 641 -18.08 -8.30 14.53
N ASP A 642 -17.65 -8.07 15.79
CA ASP A 642 -17.56 -6.74 16.40
C ASP A 642 -16.14 -6.19 16.25
N LEU A 643 -16.00 -4.94 15.78
CA LEU A 643 -14.70 -4.24 15.64
C LEU A 643 -13.84 -4.28 16.91
N LYS A 644 -14.45 -4.37 18.09
CA LYS A 644 -13.75 -4.49 19.37
C LYS A 644 -12.91 -5.76 19.48
N MET A 645 -13.20 -6.77 18.68
CA MET A 645 -12.43 -8.00 18.64
C MET A 645 -11.02 -7.77 18.10
N ALA A 646 -10.89 -6.97 17.04
CA ALA A 646 -9.59 -6.62 16.45
C ALA A 646 -8.92 -5.44 17.19
N THR A 647 -9.69 -4.37 17.52
CA THR A 647 -9.15 -3.17 18.17
C THR A 647 -8.61 -3.46 19.56
N GLY A 648 -9.20 -4.42 20.29
CA GLY A 648 -8.70 -4.85 21.58
C GLY A 648 -7.29 -5.49 21.51
N ILE A 649 -7.01 -6.27 20.46
CA ILE A 649 -5.69 -6.84 20.23
C ILE A 649 -4.68 -5.74 19.95
N THR A 650 -5.04 -4.79 19.06
CA THR A 650 -4.18 -3.64 18.73
C THR A 650 -3.87 -2.81 19.96
N HIS A 651 -4.88 -2.55 20.83
CA HIS A 651 -4.69 -1.87 22.12
C HIS A 651 -3.60 -2.54 22.95
N ALA A 652 -3.76 -3.84 23.20
CA ALA A 652 -2.89 -4.59 24.07
C ALA A 652 -1.46 -4.64 23.54
N LEU A 653 -1.30 -4.91 22.25
CA LEU A 653 0.00 -5.06 21.61
C LEU A 653 0.72 -3.73 21.46
N LEU A 654 0.04 -2.67 21.03
CA LEU A 654 0.67 -1.37 20.85
C LEU A 654 1.08 -0.75 22.20
N GLN A 655 0.23 -0.87 23.21
CA GLN A 655 0.56 -0.40 24.55
C GLN A 655 1.77 -1.18 25.13
N TYR A 656 1.82 -2.50 24.93
CA TYR A 656 2.97 -3.30 25.33
C TYR A 656 4.23 -2.94 24.54
N ALA A 657 4.15 -2.83 23.21
CA ALA A 657 5.28 -2.57 22.33
C ALA A 657 5.88 -1.17 22.54
N THR A 658 5.08 -0.23 23.06
CA THR A 658 5.53 1.16 23.27
C THR A 658 5.84 1.49 24.73
N ARG A 659 5.72 0.54 25.66
CA ARG A 659 5.87 0.76 27.13
C ARG A 659 7.20 1.37 27.55
N GLU A 660 8.28 1.10 26.81
CA GLU A 660 9.64 1.57 27.12
C GLU A 660 10.01 2.88 26.42
N PHE A 661 9.12 3.37 25.53
CA PHE A 661 9.34 4.59 24.80
C PHE A 661 8.65 5.79 25.48
N PRO A 662 9.20 7.00 25.33
CA PRO A 662 8.52 8.20 25.78
C PRO A 662 7.17 8.39 25.04
N ALA A 663 6.17 8.93 25.74
CA ALA A 663 4.88 9.23 25.16
C ALA A 663 4.98 10.55 24.36
N VAL A 664 5.41 10.48 23.11
CA VAL A 664 5.52 11.61 22.19
C VAL A 664 4.55 11.45 21.03
N GLY A 665 3.96 12.55 20.58
CA GLY A 665 3.16 12.64 19.37
C GLY A 665 3.96 13.26 18.22
N TRP A 666 3.26 13.55 17.13
CA TRP A 666 3.84 14.19 15.96
C TRP A 666 3.98 15.69 16.15
N LYS A 667 5.04 16.26 15.64
CA LYS A 667 5.26 17.71 15.72
C LYS A 667 4.42 18.43 14.67
N LYS A 668 3.77 19.54 15.10
CA LYS A 668 3.04 20.38 14.16
C LYS A 668 4.03 21.11 13.23
N PRO A 669 3.93 20.92 11.90
CA PRO A 669 4.73 21.68 10.93
C PRO A 669 4.41 23.19 11.00
N PRO A 670 5.36 24.08 10.64
CA PRO A 670 5.16 25.52 10.72
C PRO A 670 4.02 26.04 9.83
N ASP A 671 3.81 25.40 8.67
CA ASP A 671 2.79 25.76 7.68
C ASP A 671 1.41 25.14 7.97
N VAL A 672 1.20 24.60 9.17
CA VAL A 672 -0.10 24.14 9.66
C VAL A 672 -0.60 25.11 10.72
N ILE A 673 -1.77 25.68 10.47
CA ILE A 673 -2.41 26.66 11.37
C ILE A 673 -3.67 26.07 12.01
N GLU A 674 -4.09 26.66 13.11
CA GLU A 674 -5.35 26.31 13.80
C GLU A 674 -6.32 27.48 13.70
N VAL A 675 -7.56 27.20 13.34
CA VAL A 675 -8.63 28.17 13.20
C VAL A 675 -9.89 27.65 13.91
N ASP A 676 -10.60 28.56 14.59
CA ASP A 676 -11.91 28.23 15.15
C ASP A 676 -12.95 28.22 14.03
N VAL A 677 -13.67 27.10 13.86
CA VAL A 677 -14.67 26.90 12.81
C VAL A 677 -15.98 26.39 13.40
N CYS A 678 -17.05 26.60 12.67
CA CYS A 678 -18.36 26.07 12.99
C CYS A 678 -18.45 24.56 12.62
N ASP A 679 -18.77 23.69 13.56
CA ASP A 679 -19.00 22.28 13.31
C ASP A 679 -20.48 22.06 12.96
N PRO A 680 -20.81 21.34 11.88
CA PRO A 680 -19.96 20.63 10.95
C PRO A 680 -19.62 21.38 9.65
N SER A 681 -20.01 22.66 9.49
CA SER A 681 -19.80 23.37 8.21
C SER A 681 -18.33 23.55 7.85
N GLY A 682 -17.46 23.66 8.87
CA GLY A 682 -16.04 23.92 8.66
C GLY A 682 -15.70 25.38 8.35
N GLU A 683 -16.71 26.26 8.29
CA GLU A 683 -16.56 27.69 7.97
C GLU A 683 -16.39 28.56 9.23
N LEU A 684 -16.04 29.83 9.05
CA LEU A 684 -15.89 30.76 10.19
C LEU A 684 -17.20 30.86 10.98
N PRO A 685 -17.15 30.84 12.33
CA PRO A 685 -18.35 30.79 13.13
C PRO A 685 -19.14 32.10 13.08
N THR A 686 -20.46 31.98 13.11
CA THR A 686 -21.41 33.08 13.30
C THR A 686 -22.10 32.92 14.67
N ASP A 687 -22.90 33.94 15.07
CA ASP A 687 -23.74 33.84 16.28
C ASP A 687 -24.78 32.73 16.22
N ASN A 688 -24.99 32.14 15.05
CA ASN A 688 -25.93 31.03 14.83
C ASN A 688 -25.27 29.66 14.93
N CYS A 689 -23.96 29.60 14.98
CA CYS A 689 -23.20 28.37 15.06
C CYS A 689 -23.45 27.64 16.39
N PRO A 690 -23.96 26.40 16.40
CA PRO A 690 -24.26 25.69 17.64
C PRO A 690 -23.00 25.17 18.34
N THR A 691 -21.96 24.87 17.60
CA THR A 691 -20.72 24.28 18.13
C THR A 691 -19.53 24.84 17.40
N ILE A 692 -18.61 25.44 18.13
CA ILE A 692 -17.34 25.96 17.60
C ILE A 692 -16.23 25.00 18.02
N VAL A 693 -15.45 24.55 17.04
CA VAL A 693 -14.31 23.67 17.25
C VAL A 693 -13.04 24.30 16.69
N LYS A 694 -11.91 23.97 17.30
CA LYS A 694 -10.60 24.35 16.78
C LYS A 694 -10.12 23.30 15.79
N GLU A 695 -9.83 23.70 14.56
CA GLU A 695 -9.43 22.78 13.50
C GLU A 695 -8.10 23.17 12.85
N VAL A 696 -7.41 22.19 12.25
CA VAL A 696 -6.11 22.35 11.62
C VAL A 696 -6.24 22.46 10.09
N PHE A 697 -5.45 23.39 9.53
CA PHE A 697 -5.43 23.69 8.10
C PHE A 697 -3.99 23.83 7.60
N LEU A 698 -3.79 23.55 6.34
CA LEU A 698 -2.61 24.03 5.64
C LEU A 698 -2.72 25.57 5.54
N GLU A 699 -1.63 26.28 5.75
CA GLU A 699 -1.62 27.74 5.60
C GLU A 699 -2.09 28.13 4.19
N GLY A 700 -3.07 29.05 4.11
CA GLY A 700 -3.75 29.42 2.87
C GLY A 700 -4.92 28.52 2.48
N SER A 701 -5.22 27.46 3.25
CA SER A 701 -6.38 26.59 3.01
C SER A 701 -7.49 26.75 4.05
N GLN A 702 -7.32 27.65 5.02
CA GLN A 702 -8.33 27.96 6.03
C GLN A 702 -9.57 28.62 5.40
N PRO A 703 -10.77 28.48 6.01
CA PRO A 703 -11.97 29.11 5.52
C PRO A 703 -11.86 30.64 5.62
N THR A 704 -12.45 31.36 4.67
CA THR A 704 -12.57 32.82 4.63
C THR A 704 -14.03 33.25 4.68
N SER A 705 -14.97 32.37 4.39
CA SER A 705 -16.42 32.58 4.48
C SER A 705 -16.96 32.24 5.87
N THR A 706 -18.08 32.86 6.23
CA THR A 706 -18.79 32.56 7.46
C THR A 706 -19.79 31.43 7.25
N ASP A 707 -20.12 30.74 8.33
CA ASP A 707 -21.03 29.58 8.30
C ASP A 707 -22.37 29.87 7.59
N PRO A 708 -22.68 29.18 6.47
CA PRO A 708 -23.94 29.29 5.77
C PRO A 708 -24.99 28.25 6.21
N LEU A 709 -24.54 27.25 6.99
CA LEU A 709 -25.35 26.06 7.31
C LEU A 709 -26.42 26.34 8.33
N PHE A 710 -26.17 27.25 9.29
CA PHE A 710 -27.09 27.59 10.34
C PHE A 710 -27.66 28.98 10.13
N LYS A 711 -28.97 29.08 9.99
CA LYS A 711 -29.66 30.35 9.81
C LYS A 711 -30.72 30.56 10.89
N ARG A 712 -30.76 31.80 11.39
CA ARG A 712 -31.82 32.27 12.30
C ARG A 712 -33.06 32.57 11.49
N ILE A 713 -34.15 31.94 11.80
CA ILE A 713 -35.41 32.06 11.08
C ILE A 713 -36.51 32.37 12.07
N SER A 714 -37.34 33.37 11.73
CA SER A 714 -38.53 33.75 12.51
C SER A 714 -39.65 32.73 12.27
N VAL A 715 -40.13 32.14 13.32
CA VAL A 715 -41.24 31.18 13.28
C VAL A 715 -42.31 31.55 14.34
N ASN A 716 -43.55 31.18 14.05
CA ASN A 716 -44.58 31.25 15.05
C ASN A 716 -44.36 30.14 16.09
N ARG A 717 -44.23 30.50 17.39
CA ARG A 717 -43.93 29.55 18.49
C ARG A 717 -45.02 28.50 18.71
N GLU A 718 -46.29 28.83 18.39
CA GLU A 718 -47.42 27.93 18.57
C GLU A 718 -47.59 26.92 17.42
N THR A 719 -47.43 27.42 16.17
CA THR A 719 -47.57 26.57 14.98
C THR A 719 -46.26 25.93 14.50
N GLY A 720 -45.13 26.45 14.91
CA GLY A 720 -43.83 26.05 14.42
C GLY A 720 -43.55 26.39 12.96
N ARG A 721 -44.44 27.17 12.30
CA ARG A 721 -44.36 27.54 10.89
C ARG A 721 -43.65 28.89 10.72
N LEU A 722 -43.20 29.16 9.49
CA LEU A 722 -42.53 30.42 9.16
C LEU A 722 -43.43 31.60 9.50
N ALA A 723 -42.93 32.53 10.27
CA ALA A 723 -43.64 33.76 10.61
C ALA A 723 -43.85 34.60 9.34
N THR A 724 -45.01 35.24 9.27
CA THR A 724 -45.44 36.17 8.19
C THR A 724 -45.66 37.55 8.74
N VAL A 725 -45.94 38.53 7.88
CA VAL A 725 -46.32 39.88 8.25
C VAL A 725 -47.61 39.92 9.09
N PHE A 726 -48.39 38.86 9.08
CA PHE A 726 -49.64 38.74 9.83
C PHE A 726 -49.48 37.96 11.14
N THR A 727 -48.32 37.32 11.35
CA THR A 727 -48.04 36.63 12.61
C THR A 727 -47.95 37.69 13.74
N PRO A 728 -48.72 37.58 14.80
CA PRO A 728 -48.64 38.50 15.93
C PRO A 728 -47.20 38.54 16.48
N PRO A 729 -46.66 39.73 16.75
CA PRO A 729 -45.25 39.90 17.25
C PRO A 729 -44.96 39.04 18.49
N GLU A 730 -45.93 38.87 19.35
CA GLU A 730 -45.80 38.08 20.60
C GLU A 730 -45.64 36.58 20.35
N LEU A 731 -46.02 36.10 19.16
CA LEU A 731 -45.87 34.70 18.73
C LEU A 731 -44.63 34.48 17.89
N ILE A 732 -43.92 35.54 17.46
CA ILE A 732 -42.71 35.39 16.66
C ILE A 732 -41.53 35.05 17.59
N VAL A 733 -40.89 33.93 17.31
CA VAL A 733 -39.61 33.54 17.94
C VAL A 733 -38.58 33.27 16.87
N GLU A 734 -37.38 33.70 17.14
CA GLU A 734 -36.25 33.38 16.29
C GLU A 734 -35.63 32.06 16.74
N LYS A 735 -35.51 31.10 15.82
CA LYS A 735 -34.86 29.83 16.05
C LYS A 735 -33.78 29.59 15.00
N VAL A 736 -32.69 28.97 15.43
CA VAL A 736 -31.62 28.56 14.51
C VAL A 736 -31.98 27.22 13.92
N TYR A 737 -31.95 27.15 12.60
CA TYR A 737 -32.26 25.94 11.83
C TYR A 737 -31.12 25.59 10.92
N LEU A 738 -31.00 24.27 10.66
CA LEU A 738 -30.09 23.74 9.66
C LEU A 738 -30.64 23.99 8.24
N VAL A 739 -29.83 24.57 7.37
CA VAL A 739 -30.17 24.76 5.96
C VAL A 739 -29.80 23.52 5.16
N VAL A 740 -30.79 22.72 4.84
CA VAL A 740 -30.59 21.47 4.09
C VAL A 740 -30.80 21.73 2.60
N PRO A 741 -29.86 21.34 1.72
CA PRO A 741 -30.04 21.42 0.28
C PRO A 741 -31.32 20.71 -0.20
N PRO A 742 -31.96 21.19 -1.30
CA PRO A 742 -33.25 20.65 -1.75
C PRO A 742 -33.25 19.12 -1.96
N GLN A 743 -32.16 18.55 -2.49
CA GLN A 743 -32.02 17.13 -2.77
C GLN A 743 -32.02 16.24 -1.51
N TYR A 744 -31.69 16.80 -0.33
CA TYR A 744 -31.59 16.05 0.92
C TYR A 744 -32.78 16.31 1.88
N ARG A 745 -33.71 17.21 1.54
CA ARG A 745 -34.83 17.61 2.40
C ARG A 745 -35.77 16.45 2.73
N GLU A 746 -36.09 15.60 1.76
CA GLU A 746 -36.96 14.47 2.01
C GLU A 746 -36.38 13.46 2.99
N TRP A 747 -35.09 13.21 2.88
CA TRP A 747 -34.36 12.40 3.83
C TRP A 747 -34.37 13.04 5.23
N ALA A 748 -34.02 14.32 5.32
CA ALA A 748 -34.02 15.06 6.60
C ALA A 748 -35.38 15.06 7.29
N LYS A 749 -36.48 15.20 6.54
CA LYS A 749 -37.83 15.09 7.08
C LYS A 749 -38.14 13.70 7.64
N LYS A 750 -37.76 12.64 6.88
CA LYS A 750 -38.00 11.24 7.31
C LYS A 750 -37.24 10.87 8.57
N THR A 751 -36.05 11.42 8.75
CA THR A 751 -35.20 11.14 9.91
C THR A 751 -35.43 12.07 11.10
N GLY A 752 -36.33 13.07 10.96
CA GLY A 752 -36.67 14.01 12.04
C GLY A 752 -35.56 15.05 12.31
N PHE A 753 -34.71 15.33 11.34
CA PHE A 753 -33.70 16.38 11.44
C PHE A 753 -34.37 17.75 11.65
N PRO A 754 -33.80 18.64 12.49
CA PRO A 754 -34.37 19.96 12.78
C PRO A 754 -34.11 20.93 11.60
N ILE A 755 -34.81 20.69 10.49
CA ILE A 755 -34.75 21.57 9.33
C ILE A 755 -35.74 22.72 9.42
N ALA A 756 -35.45 23.80 8.72
CA ALA A 756 -36.32 24.94 8.61
C ALA A 756 -37.71 24.53 8.09
N PRO A 757 -38.77 24.96 8.73
CA PRO A 757 -40.13 24.74 8.22
C PRO A 757 -40.27 25.37 6.83
N THR A 758 -41.04 24.74 5.96
CA THR A 758 -41.34 25.24 4.62
C THR A 758 -42.76 25.84 4.53
N GLU A 759 -43.60 25.57 5.53
CA GLU A 759 -44.95 26.06 5.58
C GLU A 759 -45.02 27.38 6.37
N TYR A 760 -45.80 28.29 5.85
CA TYR A 760 -46.02 29.56 6.47
C TYR A 760 -47.09 29.47 7.55
N ASP A 761 -47.06 30.41 8.49
CA ASP A 761 -48.09 30.51 9.51
C ASP A 761 -49.43 30.73 8.83
N THR A 762 -50.44 29.97 9.27
CA THR A 762 -51.79 29.97 8.72
C THR A 762 -52.64 31.19 9.14
N ILE A 763 -52.08 32.07 9.98
CA ILE A 763 -52.60 33.45 10.13
C ILE A 763 -52.28 34.28 8.87
N GLN A 764 -51.87 33.67 7.80
CA GLN A 764 -52.10 34.24 6.51
C GLN A 764 -53.63 34.36 6.38
N VAL A 765 -54.05 35.51 6.01
CA VAL A 765 -55.20 35.63 5.20
C VAL A 765 -54.88 34.90 3.91
N SER A 766 -55.03 33.58 3.94
CA SER A 766 -55.27 32.84 2.70
C SER A 766 -56.38 33.65 2.08
N PRO A 767 -56.24 34.09 0.82
CA PRO A 767 -57.39 34.73 0.21
C PRO A 767 -58.50 33.68 0.33
N ASP A 768 -59.42 33.90 1.26
CA ASP A 768 -60.69 33.22 1.25
C ASP A 768 -61.38 33.45 -0.09
N ASN A 769 -60.75 34.34 -0.89
CA ASN A 769 -61.17 34.76 -2.19
C ASN A 769 -60.11 34.36 -3.24
N PRO A 770 -60.32 33.29 -4.05
CA PRO A 770 -59.41 32.93 -5.12
C PRO A 770 -59.22 34.01 -6.18
N GLY A 771 -60.03 35.07 -6.10
CA GLY A 771 -59.93 36.28 -6.96
C GLY A 771 -58.83 37.26 -6.53
N VAL A 772 -58.15 37.09 -5.38
CA VAL A 772 -57.11 38.03 -4.93
C VAL A 772 -55.82 37.23 -4.64
N ILE A 773 -55.00 37.08 -5.64
CA ILE A 773 -53.78 36.24 -5.58
C ILE A 773 -52.60 36.93 -6.28
N ILE A 774 -51.38 36.92 -5.69
CA ILE A 774 -50.14 37.18 -6.35
C ILE A 774 -49.54 35.82 -6.70
N SER A 775 -49.44 35.50 -8.02
CA SER A 775 -48.94 34.21 -8.51
C SER A 775 -47.44 34.25 -8.86
N ASN A 776 -46.91 35.42 -9.17
CA ASN A 776 -45.50 35.66 -9.46
C ASN A 776 -45.11 37.05 -8.95
N PRO A 777 -44.00 37.22 -8.26
CA PRO A 777 -43.06 36.22 -7.84
C PRO A 777 -43.61 35.23 -6.82
N ALA A 778 -43.01 34.07 -6.70
CA ALA A 778 -43.37 33.14 -5.66
C ALA A 778 -42.91 33.71 -4.30
N ILE A 779 -43.66 33.38 -3.24
CA ILE A 779 -43.29 33.77 -1.90
C ILE A 779 -41.87 33.31 -1.55
N PHE A 780 -41.05 34.20 -0.96
CA PHE A 780 -39.63 34.06 -0.63
C PHE A 780 -38.70 33.77 -1.81
N SER A 781 -39.15 34.02 -3.02
CA SER A 781 -38.21 34.02 -4.15
C SER A 781 -37.22 35.20 -4.05
N TYR A 782 -36.04 35.01 -4.59
CA TYR A 782 -35.07 36.08 -4.76
C TYR A 782 -35.39 36.90 -6.03
N LEU A 783 -35.33 38.22 -5.89
CA LEU A 783 -35.59 39.16 -6.96
C LEU A 783 -34.34 40.03 -7.21
N ARG A 784 -34.15 40.42 -8.47
CA ARG A 784 -33.17 41.42 -8.86
C ARG A 784 -33.70 42.28 -10.00
N GLY A 785 -33.30 43.53 -10.06
CA GLY A 785 -33.66 44.48 -11.12
C GLY A 785 -35.16 44.57 -11.28
N LYS A 786 -35.64 44.55 -12.54
CA LYS A 786 -37.05 44.70 -12.85
C LYS A 786 -37.78 43.37 -12.86
N SER A 787 -38.80 43.25 -12.02
CA SER A 787 -39.62 42.08 -11.88
C SER A 787 -41.09 42.39 -12.11
N GLN A 788 -41.74 41.58 -12.98
CA GLN A 788 -43.18 41.68 -13.22
C GLN A 788 -43.96 40.96 -12.12
N ILE A 789 -44.95 41.62 -11.57
CA ILE A 789 -45.85 41.02 -10.58
C ILE A 789 -47.10 40.56 -11.30
N LEU A 790 -47.32 39.24 -11.28
CA LEU A 790 -48.50 38.62 -11.91
C LEU A 790 -49.47 38.11 -10.83
N GLY A 791 -50.73 38.04 -11.21
CA GLY A 791 -51.73 37.53 -10.27
C GLY A 791 -53.17 37.73 -10.74
N THR A 792 -54.09 37.54 -9.82
CA THR A 792 -55.55 37.79 -10.04
C THR A 792 -55.99 38.86 -9.07
N ALA A 793 -56.70 39.86 -9.59
CA ALA A 793 -57.36 40.94 -8.86
C ALA A 793 -58.77 41.05 -9.38
N GLN A 794 -59.68 40.16 -8.93
CA GLN A 794 -61.04 40.03 -9.42
C GLN A 794 -61.94 39.58 -8.23
N ILE A 795 -62.84 40.45 -7.82
CA ILE A 795 -63.86 40.19 -6.81
C ILE A 795 -65.24 40.60 -7.37
N ASP A 796 -66.26 40.12 -6.73
CA ASP A 796 -67.65 40.57 -7.02
C ASP A 796 -67.75 42.08 -6.80
N ASN A 797 -68.46 42.80 -7.65
CA ASN A 797 -68.66 44.25 -7.56
C ASN A 797 -67.36 45.06 -7.62
N PHE A 798 -66.31 44.57 -8.36
CA PHE A 798 -65.00 45.16 -8.43
C PHE A 798 -64.98 46.64 -8.77
N ASN A 799 -64.14 47.43 -8.05
CA ASN A 799 -63.88 48.84 -8.31
C ASN A 799 -62.46 49.11 -8.77
N GLN A 800 -61.51 48.79 -7.94
CA GLN A 800 -60.08 48.97 -8.26
C GLN A 800 -59.17 48.01 -7.47
N TYR A 801 -57.93 47.87 -7.98
CA TYR A 801 -56.92 47.24 -7.18
C TYR A 801 -55.68 48.14 -7.02
N ARG A 802 -54.91 47.93 -5.94
CA ARG A 802 -53.63 48.55 -5.67
C ARG A 802 -52.61 47.46 -5.41
N LEU A 803 -51.41 47.62 -5.97
CA LEU A 803 -50.28 46.80 -5.66
C LEU A 803 -49.26 47.67 -4.95
N GLU A 804 -48.86 47.26 -3.75
CA GLU A 804 -47.99 48.04 -2.87
C GLU A 804 -46.83 47.21 -2.42
N ILE A 805 -45.70 47.86 -2.12
CA ILE A 805 -44.50 47.23 -1.60
C ILE A 805 -44.02 47.97 -0.35
N GLY A 806 -43.47 47.20 0.60
CA GLY A 806 -42.88 47.73 1.79
C GLY A 806 -41.61 46.98 2.17
N GLN A 807 -40.67 47.65 2.79
CA GLN A 807 -39.39 47.07 3.24
C GLN A 807 -39.60 46.33 4.56
N GLY A 808 -39.01 45.12 4.68
CA GLY A 808 -39.09 44.28 5.86
C GLY A 808 -40.23 43.29 5.83
N LEU A 809 -40.32 42.43 6.87
CA LEU A 809 -41.38 41.42 7.01
C LEU A 809 -42.74 42.00 7.39
N ASN A 810 -42.71 43.11 8.11
CA ASN A 810 -43.91 43.84 8.56
C ASN A 810 -43.72 45.35 8.33
N PRO A 811 -43.91 45.82 7.06
CA PRO A 811 -43.63 47.23 6.72
C PRO A 811 -44.57 48.18 7.39
N ASP A 812 -44.04 49.26 8.02
CA ASP A 812 -44.78 50.41 8.51
C ASP A 812 -45.19 51.38 7.41
N GLN A 813 -44.42 51.32 6.28
CA GLN A 813 -44.64 52.20 5.12
C GLN A 813 -44.75 51.37 3.85
N TRP A 814 -45.76 51.71 3.06
CA TRP A 814 -46.11 51.08 1.80
C TRP A 814 -46.01 52.05 0.65
N VAL A 815 -45.42 51.64 -0.44
CA VAL A 815 -45.30 52.39 -1.68
C VAL A 815 -46.10 51.71 -2.78
N GLN A 816 -46.95 52.40 -3.43
CA GLN A 816 -47.74 51.85 -4.54
C GLN A 816 -46.83 51.67 -5.79
N ILE A 817 -46.82 50.45 -6.37
CA ILE A 817 -46.02 50.01 -7.52
C ILE A 817 -46.89 49.61 -8.72
N GLY A 818 -48.19 49.48 -8.51
CA GLY A 818 -49.18 49.13 -9.55
C GLY A 818 -50.61 49.39 -9.08
N GLY A 819 -51.53 49.24 -10.00
CA GLY A 819 -52.96 49.40 -9.73
C GLY A 819 -53.74 49.57 -11.02
N GLY A 820 -55.06 49.40 -10.94
CA GLY A 820 -55.98 49.53 -12.06
C GLY A 820 -57.45 49.51 -11.64
N ASN A 821 -58.28 50.03 -12.54
CA ASN A 821 -59.74 50.07 -12.36
C ASN A 821 -60.48 49.03 -13.20
N SER A 822 -59.77 48.02 -13.71
CA SER A 822 -60.34 46.86 -14.39
C SER A 822 -59.84 45.59 -13.70
N PRO A 823 -60.68 44.56 -13.59
CA PRO A 823 -60.27 43.30 -13.01
C PRO A 823 -59.19 42.63 -13.86
N VAL A 824 -58.27 41.89 -13.22
CA VAL A 824 -57.17 41.15 -13.81
C VAL A 824 -57.29 39.70 -13.37
N GLU A 825 -57.28 38.76 -14.31
CA GLU A 825 -57.30 37.33 -14.06
C GLU A 825 -56.00 36.71 -14.61
N GLY A 826 -55.12 36.17 -13.73
CA GLY A 826 -53.86 35.54 -14.09
C GLY A 826 -52.88 36.44 -14.86
N GLY A 827 -53.09 37.75 -14.78
CA GLY A 827 -52.41 38.76 -15.60
C GLY A 827 -51.40 39.63 -14.85
N ARG A 828 -50.87 40.66 -15.50
CA ARG A 828 -49.92 41.62 -14.94
C ARG A 828 -50.62 42.56 -13.99
N LEU A 829 -50.24 42.57 -12.72
CA LEU A 829 -50.72 43.49 -11.69
C LEU A 829 -49.87 44.77 -11.57
N GLY A 830 -48.58 44.63 -11.84
CA GLY A 830 -47.63 45.72 -11.79
C GLY A 830 -46.23 45.29 -12.17
N GLU A 831 -45.34 46.23 -12.02
CA GLU A 831 -43.87 45.98 -12.20
C GLU A 831 -43.13 46.70 -11.08
N TRP A 832 -42.13 46.07 -10.55
CA TRP A 832 -41.29 46.67 -9.55
C TRP A 832 -39.82 46.63 -9.97
N ASP A 833 -39.16 47.78 -9.87
CA ASP A 833 -37.75 47.91 -10.04
C ASP A 833 -37.06 47.87 -8.69
N SER A 834 -36.33 46.80 -8.43
CA SER A 834 -35.63 46.61 -7.19
C SER A 834 -34.16 47.08 -7.27
N GLU A 835 -33.71 47.65 -8.41
CA GLU A 835 -32.32 48.09 -8.55
C GLU A 835 -31.88 49.03 -7.42
N GLY A 836 -30.69 48.76 -6.83
CA GLY A 836 -30.14 49.49 -5.68
C GLY A 836 -30.86 49.21 -4.33
N LYS A 837 -31.69 48.21 -4.24
CA LYS A 837 -32.36 47.76 -3.01
C LYS A 837 -31.83 46.37 -2.59
N GLU A 838 -31.81 46.14 -1.29
CA GLU A 838 -31.33 44.88 -0.70
C GLU A 838 -32.22 44.46 0.48
N GLY A 839 -32.30 43.15 0.74
CA GLY A 839 -32.96 42.58 1.90
C GLY A 839 -34.43 42.16 1.67
N LEU A 840 -35.19 42.06 2.73
CA LEU A 840 -36.57 41.54 2.69
C LEU A 840 -37.59 42.62 2.36
N TYR A 841 -38.55 42.28 1.53
CA TYR A 841 -39.68 43.12 1.15
C TYR A 841 -40.97 42.33 1.21
N ALA A 842 -42.10 43.01 1.50
CA ALA A 842 -43.45 42.47 1.37
C ALA A 842 -44.17 43.16 0.20
N ILE A 843 -44.85 42.38 -0.67
CA ILE A 843 -45.69 42.87 -1.76
C ILE A 843 -47.12 42.60 -1.37
N ARG A 844 -47.97 43.63 -1.36
CA ARG A 844 -49.37 43.57 -0.99
C ARG A 844 -50.25 43.93 -2.18
N LEU A 845 -51.18 43.07 -2.50
CA LEU A 845 -52.29 43.32 -3.41
C LEU A 845 -53.54 43.66 -2.57
N ILE A 846 -54.16 44.78 -2.81
CA ILE A 846 -55.42 45.20 -2.23
C ILE A 846 -56.41 45.31 -3.37
N VAL A 847 -57.53 44.61 -3.31
CA VAL A 847 -58.63 44.70 -4.26
C VAL A 847 -59.85 45.28 -3.53
N ILE A 848 -60.41 46.32 -4.12
CA ILE A 848 -61.48 47.12 -3.48
C ILE A 848 -62.73 47.00 -4.34
N ASP A 849 -63.88 46.76 -3.77
CA ASP A 849 -65.18 46.75 -4.40
C ASP A 849 -65.84 48.18 -4.40
N ASN A 850 -66.95 48.31 -5.02
CA ASN A 850 -67.69 49.56 -5.08
C ASN A 850 -68.36 49.95 -3.73
N ASP A 851 -68.50 49.00 -2.80
CA ASP A 851 -68.97 49.22 -1.44
C ASP A 851 -67.86 49.56 -0.44
N GLN A 852 -66.64 49.83 -0.96
CA GLN A 852 -65.42 50.13 -0.21
C GLN A 852 -64.96 49.02 0.72
N GLN A 853 -65.41 47.78 0.51
CA GLN A 853 -64.84 46.59 1.12
C GLN A 853 -63.58 46.25 0.39
N PHE A 854 -62.61 45.62 1.06
CA PHE A 854 -61.34 45.20 0.41
C PHE A 854 -60.87 43.81 0.85
N ASP A 855 -60.34 43.10 -0.10
CA ASP A 855 -59.59 41.87 0.11
C ASP A 855 -58.11 42.10 -0.18
N THR A 856 -57.26 41.37 0.54
CA THR A 856 -55.82 41.52 0.41
C THR A 856 -55.09 40.20 0.25
N ALA A 857 -54.03 40.19 -0.56
CA ALA A 857 -53.04 39.17 -0.60
C ALA A 857 -51.64 39.76 -0.36
N VAL A 858 -50.82 39.11 0.44
CA VAL A 858 -49.44 39.59 0.70
C VAL A 858 -48.47 38.42 0.50
N ILE A 859 -47.40 38.71 -0.17
CA ILE A 859 -46.24 37.81 -0.29
C ILE A 859 -44.95 38.50 0.20
N GLN A 860 -43.98 37.71 0.59
CA GLN A 860 -42.65 38.19 0.98
C GLN A 860 -41.63 37.75 -0.07
N VAL A 861 -40.65 38.60 -0.37
CA VAL A 861 -39.59 38.34 -1.32
C VAL A 861 -38.28 38.83 -0.75
N ALA A 862 -37.18 38.22 -1.16
CA ALA A 862 -35.83 38.69 -0.87
C ALA A 862 -35.25 39.41 -2.09
N VAL A 863 -34.68 40.60 -1.91
CA VAL A 863 -34.04 41.35 -2.97
C VAL A 863 -32.55 41.26 -2.80
N ASP A 864 -31.88 40.89 -3.85
CA ASP A 864 -30.43 40.84 -3.92
C ASP A 864 -29.95 41.24 -5.32
N ASN A 865 -29.31 42.40 -5.39
CA ASN A 865 -28.76 42.97 -6.62
C ASN A 865 -27.23 42.95 -6.59
N SER A 866 -26.63 42.40 -5.55
CA SER A 866 -25.18 42.37 -5.34
C SER A 866 -24.59 41.09 -5.95
N PRO A 867 -23.59 41.17 -6.82
CA PRO A 867 -22.95 39.98 -7.34
C PRO A 867 -22.08 39.30 -6.27
N PRO A 868 -21.90 37.96 -6.32
CA PRO A 868 -20.98 37.24 -5.48
C PRO A 868 -19.55 37.79 -5.57
N ILE A 869 -18.88 37.89 -4.44
CA ILE A 869 -17.44 38.20 -4.37
C ILE A 869 -16.66 36.93 -4.66
N THR A 870 -15.75 36.99 -5.64
CA THR A 870 -14.99 35.84 -6.10
C THR A 870 -13.50 36.08 -6.04
N MET A 871 -12.73 35.09 -5.57
CA MET A 871 -11.28 35.14 -5.52
C MET A 871 -10.68 33.78 -5.91
N ILE A 872 -9.48 33.79 -6.51
CA ILE A 872 -8.71 32.59 -6.87
C ILE A 872 -7.45 32.55 -5.99
N PRO A 873 -7.46 31.79 -4.88
CA PRO A 873 -6.28 31.65 -4.03
C PRO A 873 -5.22 30.71 -4.64
N HIS A 874 -5.61 29.80 -5.52
CA HIS A 874 -4.69 28.89 -6.20
C HIS A 874 -5.20 28.49 -7.60
N PRO A 875 -4.36 28.60 -8.65
CA PRO A 875 -2.99 29.14 -8.67
C PRO A 875 -2.94 30.66 -8.45
N GLN A 876 -1.80 31.16 -8.00
CA GLN A 876 -1.57 32.60 -7.87
C GLN A 876 -1.10 33.21 -9.19
N ASN A 877 -1.35 34.50 -9.37
CA ASN A 877 -0.93 35.21 -10.56
C ASN A 877 0.59 35.19 -10.74
N GLY A 878 1.05 34.74 -11.91
CA GLY A 878 2.47 34.57 -12.23
C GLY A 878 3.11 33.28 -11.71
N MET A 879 2.34 32.39 -11.11
CA MET A 879 2.82 31.09 -10.62
C MET A 879 3.32 30.23 -11.76
N VAL A 880 4.42 29.51 -11.54
CA VAL A 880 4.91 28.46 -12.45
C VAL A 880 4.70 27.13 -11.74
N ILE A 881 3.93 26.26 -12.34
CA ILE A 881 3.62 24.93 -11.82
C ILE A 881 4.41 23.93 -12.65
N ASP A 882 5.33 23.24 -11.99
CA ASP A 882 6.02 22.10 -12.58
C ASP A 882 5.13 20.85 -12.36
N SER A 883 4.50 20.39 -13.41
CA SER A 883 3.61 19.24 -13.33
C SER A 883 4.35 17.91 -13.17
N GLY A 884 5.67 17.86 -13.49
CA GLY A 884 6.51 16.69 -13.32
C GLY A 884 5.84 15.39 -13.77
N GLU A 885 5.80 14.41 -12.85
CA GLU A 885 5.08 13.16 -13.06
C GLU A 885 3.58 13.24 -12.69
N ASN A 886 3.11 14.39 -12.15
CA ASN A 886 1.75 14.55 -11.64
C ASN A 886 0.94 15.49 -12.54
N PRO A 887 0.18 14.96 -13.53
CA PRO A 887 -0.50 15.76 -14.53
C PRO A 887 -1.77 16.47 -14.03
N VAL A 888 -2.04 16.51 -12.72
CA VAL A 888 -3.27 17.09 -12.15
C VAL A 888 -2.95 18.22 -11.19
N VAL A 889 -3.51 19.38 -11.44
CA VAL A 889 -3.44 20.56 -10.57
C VAL A 889 -4.82 20.86 -9.99
N THR A 890 -4.88 21.17 -8.70
CA THR A 890 -6.11 21.61 -8.04
C THR A 890 -6.29 23.12 -8.17
N LEU A 891 -7.34 23.53 -8.85
CA LEU A 891 -7.77 24.90 -8.95
C LEU A 891 -8.73 25.19 -7.80
N ARG A 892 -8.53 26.28 -7.06
CA ARG A 892 -9.36 26.66 -5.90
C ARG A 892 -10.02 28.01 -6.13
N ALA A 893 -11.30 28.09 -5.77
CA ALA A 893 -12.05 29.34 -5.74
C ALA A 893 -12.57 29.60 -4.32
N GLU A 894 -12.57 30.88 -3.92
CA GLU A 894 -13.26 31.38 -2.74
C GLU A 894 -14.36 32.30 -3.20
N VAL A 895 -15.58 32.04 -2.75
CA VAL A 895 -16.77 32.75 -3.18
C VAL A 895 -17.67 33.02 -1.98
N SER A 896 -18.14 34.24 -1.85
CA SER A 896 -19.06 34.61 -0.79
C SER A 896 -20.17 35.50 -1.31
N ASP A 897 -21.37 35.29 -0.79
CA ASP A 897 -22.56 36.08 -1.10
C ASP A 897 -23.58 36.06 0.02
N SER A 898 -24.39 37.13 0.17
CA SER A 898 -25.39 37.27 1.22
C SER A 898 -26.63 36.40 0.99
N SER A 899 -27.00 36.11 -0.25
CA SER A 899 -28.15 35.29 -0.64
C SER A 899 -27.79 33.82 -0.77
N GLY A 900 -26.48 33.48 -0.77
CA GLY A 900 -25.93 32.15 -0.98
C GLY A 900 -25.57 31.85 -2.44
N ILE A 901 -24.65 30.89 -2.62
CA ILE A 901 -24.12 30.55 -3.92
C ILE A 901 -24.96 29.45 -4.57
N ASN A 902 -25.39 29.69 -5.79
CA ASN A 902 -26.08 28.69 -6.64
C ASN A 902 -25.09 27.74 -7.32
N ARG A 903 -24.03 28.30 -7.95
CA ARG A 903 -22.98 27.55 -8.61
C ARG A 903 -21.73 28.38 -8.86
N VAL A 904 -20.60 27.70 -9.01
CA VAL A 904 -19.31 28.26 -9.40
C VAL A 904 -18.79 27.55 -10.64
N GLU A 905 -18.36 28.30 -11.62
CA GLU A 905 -17.85 27.82 -12.92
C GLU A 905 -16.37 28.20 -13.06
N TRP A 906 -15.54 27.24 -13.47
CA TRP A 906 -14.14 27.46 -13.81
C TRP A 906 -14.00 27.65 -15.31
N TRP A 907 -13.38 28.75 -15.70
CA TRP A 907 -13.12 29.12 -17.09
C TRP A 907 -11.61 29.23 -17.28
N LEU A 908 -11.03 28.31 -18.05
CA LEU A 908 -9.61 28.29 -18.38
C LEU A 908 -9.46 28.62 -19.88
N ASP A 909 -8.64 29.63 -20.20
CA ASP A 909 -8.38 30.05 -21.57
C ASP A 909 -9.67 30.33 -22.37
N ASN A 910 -10.67 30.92 -21.71
CA ASN A 910 -12.01 31.20 -22.20
C ASN A 910 -12.90 29.97 -22.46
N GLU A 911 -12.50 28.78 -22.03
CA GLU A 911 -13.32 27.58 -22.08
C GLU A 911 -13.79 27.19 -20.69
N ARG A 912 -15.06 26.79 -20.55
CA ARG A 912 -15.60 26.31 -19.28
C ARG A 912 -15.15 24.88 -19.03
N ILE A 913 -14.24 24.67 -18.09
CA ILE A 913 -13.68 23.37 -17.75
C ILE A 913 -14.46 22.63 -16.65
N GLY A 914 -15.22 23.34 -15.83
CA GLY A 914 -15.96 22.72 -14.74
C GLY A 914 -17.01 23.59 -14.07
N VAL A 915 -17.88 22.95 -13.28
CA VAL A 915 -18.89 23.60 -12.44
C VAL A 915 -19.02 22.88 -11.11
N ARG A 916 -19.24 23.65 -10.04
CA ARG A 916 -19.57 23.13 -8.69
C ARG A 916 -20.76 23.86 -8.12
N TYR A 917 -21.60 23.15 -7.38
CA TYR A 917 -22.82 23.65 -6.76
C TYR A 917 -22.72 23.76 -5.24
N GLN A 918 -21.64 23.29 -4.67
CA GLN A 918 -21.39 23.24 -3.22
C GLN A 918 -19.89 23.42 -2.91
N GLU A 919 -19.60 23.95 -1.76
CA GLU A 919 -18.23 24.03 -1.22
C GLU A 919 -17.70 22.64 -0.82
N PRO A 920 -16.37 22.46 -0.84
CA PRO A 920 -15.36 23.43 -1.23
C PRO A 920 -15.33 23.61 -2.75
N PHE A 921 -15.20 24.86 -3.20
CA PHE A 921 -15.13 25.17 -4.63
C PHE A 921 -13.72 24.85 -5.16
N VAL A 922 -13.46 23.57 -5.38
CA VAL A 922 -12.21 23.06 -5.93
C VAL A 922 -12.47 22.27 -7.21
N TYR A 923 -11.55 22.37 -8.14
CA TYR A 923 -11.61 21.64 -9.41
C TYR A 923 -10.24 21.02 -9.74
N SER A 924 -10.20 19.71 -9.96
CA SER A 924 -8.99 19.00 -10.39
C SER A 924 -8.87 19.08 -11.91
N TRP A 925 -7.86 19.78 -12.39
CA TRP A 925 -7.61 20.00 -13.80
C TRP A 925 -6.43 19.17 -14.29
N ASN A 926 -6.60 18.44 -15.39
CA ASN A 926 -5.51 17.75 -16.07
C ASN A 926 -4.66 18.77 -16.82
N VAL A 927 -3.40 18.88 -16.43
CA VAL A 927 -2.48 19.92 -16.91
C VAL A 927 -2.17 19.75 -18.39
N SER A 928 -2.29 20.83 -19.14
CA SER A 928 -1.67 21.00 -20.45
C SER A 928 -0.50 21.98 -20.33
N PRO A 929 0.68 21.67 -20.88
CA PRO A 929 1.82 22.61 -20.79
C PRO A 929 1.54 23.90 -21.54
N GLY A 930 1.92 25.05 -20.94
CA GLY A 930 1.77 26.35 -21.54
C GLY A 930 1.38 27.47 -20.60
N ASP A 931 1.06 28.64 -21.17
CA ASP A 931 0.52 29.79 -20.44
C ASP A 931 -1.00 29.69 -20.38
N HIS A 932 -1.55 29.81 -19.20
CA HIS A 932 -2.99 29.68 -18.96
C HIS A 932 -3.55 30.92 -18.25
N THR A 933 -4.82 31.19 -18.51
CA THR A 933 -5.59 32.24 -17.84
C THR A 933 -6.84 31.64 -17.23
N LEU A 934 -6.93 31.67 -15.89
CA LEU A 934 -8.07 31.16 -15.14
C LEU A 934 -8.97 32.32 -14.70
N VAL A 935 -10.27 32.13 -14.87
CA VAL A 935 -11.33 33.02 -14.38
C VAL A 935 -12.40 32.18 -13.70
N ILE A 936 -12.94 32.67 -12.60
CA ILE A 936 -14.06 32.05 -11.90
C ILE A 936 -15.31 32.91 -12.10
N ARG A 937 -16.43 32.28 -12.45
CA ARG A 937 -17.76 32.90 -12.46
C ARG A 937 -18.64 32.25 -11.42
N ALA A 938 -19.10 33.01 -10.48
CA ALA A 938 -20.04 32.55 -9.47
C ALA A 938 -21.43 33.15 -9.70
N PHE A 939 -22.44 32.36 -9.42
CA PHE A 939 -23.83 32.79 -9.49
C PHE A 939 -24.49 32.58 -8.13
N ASP A 940 -25.17 33.61 -7.62
CA ASP A 940 -25.98 33.52 -6.40
C ASP A 940 -27.38 32.95 -6.67
N LEU A 941 -28.21 32.90 -5.62
CA LEU A 941 -29.60 32.43 -5.70
C LEU A 941 -30.54 33.44 -6.38
N ALA A 942 -30.19 34.73 -6.43
CA ALA A 942 -30.92 35.75 -7.17
C ALA A 942 -30.56 35.75 -8.68
N GLY A 943 -29.48 35.08 -9.03
CA GLY A 943 -28.96 34.96 -10.39
C GLY A 943 -27.97 36.09 -10.76
N ASN A 944 -27.44 36.87 -9.79
CA ASN A 944 -26.34 37.79 -10.08
C ASN A 944 -25.08 36.99 -10.37
N MET A 945 -24.19 37.56 -11.18
CA MET A 945 -22.93 36.91 -11.57
C MET A 945 -21.77 37.75 -11.10
N GLY A 946 -20.93 37.17 -10.27
CA GLY A 946 -19.62 37.67 -9.93
C GLY A 946 -18.54 36.99 -10.78
N GLU A 947 -17.56 37.75 -11.22
CA GLU A 947 -16.42 37.25 -12.00
C GLU A 947 -15.13 37.67 -11.29
N SER A 948 -14.19 36.74 -11.17
CA SER A 948 -12.91 37.02 -10.55
C SER A 948 -11.97 37.82 -11.47
N GLU A 949 -10.98 38.47 -10.87
CA GLU A 949 -9.84 38.92 -11.64
C GLU A 949 -9.16 37.72 -12.33
N PRO A 950 -8.70 37.90 -13.59
CA PRO A 950 -8.02 36.83 -14.31
C PRO A 950 -6.67 36.49 -13.68
N VAL A 951 -6.43 35.26 -13.36
CA VAL A 951 -5.15 34.73 -12.86
C VAL A 951 -4.39 34.08 -14.01
N LYS A 952 -3.20 34.60 -14.28
CA LYS A 952 -2.30 34.05 -15.30
C LYS A 952 -1.22 33.20 -14.65
N PHE A 953 -0.99 32.01 -15.14
CA PHE A 953 0.03 31.09 -14.62
C PHE A 953 0.59 30.24 -15.77
N ASN A 954 1.76 29.66 -15.53
CA ASN A 954 2.42 28.79 -16.52
C ASN A 954 2.57 27.38 -15.97
N THR A 955 2.43 26.40 -16.84
CA THR A 955 2.63 24.98 -16.53
C THR A 955 3.72 24.39 -17.42
N ARG A 956 4.62 23.61 -16.81
CA ARG A 956 5.76 22.99 -17.48
C ARG A 956 5.75 21.49 -17.35
#